data_1d20d8be63a3056d737f1d82a97a9d5d
#
_entry.id   1d20d8be63a3056d737f1d82a97a9d5d
#
_cell.length_a   1.000
_cell.length_b   1.000
_cell.length_c   1.000
_cell.angle_alpha   90.00
_cell.angle_beta   90.00
_cell.angle_gamma   90.00
#
_symmetry.space_group_name_H-M   'P 1'
#
loop_
_entity.id
_entity.type
_entity.pdbx_description
1 polymer ?
#
loop_
_entity_poly.entity_id
_entity_poly.type
_entity_poly.pdbx_seq_one_letter_code
_entity_poly.pdbx_strand_id
1 'polypeptide(L)'
;MANEEVVDGFAEVGSIRHPVQRVPMRQWMLRITAYADRLENELSEVNWPEGIKKLQRDWIGRSVGAEVDFFIGDADAVEAWKADRAKTGFPKAQADNTLRVYTTRPDTLYGATYMVIAPEHAAVEALTTADQAAVVKKYRDDAAIKSDRDRQDDRTKKTGAFTGSYAINPVNGKPIPIWIADYVLASYGTGAIMAVPAHDKRDFEFAKEYDLEITPVVKPPADNEADAAKVSTGEACFAGVGTAINSGEFDGLTTDEFKQQIIAKLTKSGCGNAAVNYKLRDWLFSRQRFWGEPFPILHELDEAGNKTGHLRPVAAEDLPVKLPELEDFKPQGRMEPPLEKADDDWLYPVIDGVKYKRETNTMPQWAGSCWYYLRFIDPNNDEVFIDPELEKAWMPVDLYIGGAEHAVLHLLYARFWHKVLFDRGYLSTAEPFNRLVNQGMILGDVEFTGYRDPNEQWVTADLVVENDEKKPILKSDGTLLHAVKLDPDQATKATEKNSKTEFVLKSDPSIGVASRAYKMSKSRGNVVNPDVIVAEYGADALRLYEMFMGPLEQSKPWSMSGVNGVRGFLDRAWRMIVDQDADETVLNSAVGDHNPTEKQTQVLHRTIKAVSNDIENCLLYTSPSPRDATLSRMPSSA
;
A
#
# COMPACT_ATOMS: atom_id res chain seq x y z
N MET A 1 -19.45 -3.73 -5.54
CA MET A 1 -18.68 -2.89 -4.61
C MET A 1 -17.30 -3.48 -4.44
N ALA A 2 -16.29 -2.64 -4.30
CA ALA A 2 -14.95 -3.12 -3.94
C ALA A 2 -14.89 -3.45 -2.43
N ASN A 3 -13.97 -4.33 -2.04
CA ASN A 3 -13.83 -4.72 -0.62
C ASN A 3 -13.55 -3.54 0.31
N GLU A 4 -12.90 -2.49 -0.19
CA GLU A 4 -12.56 -1.27 0.56
C GLU A 4 -13.79 -0.43 0.96
N GLU A 5 -14.94 -0.70 0.34
CA GLU A 5 -16.20 0.02 0.56
C GLU A 5 -17.15 -0.74 1.49
N VAL A 6 -16.69 -1.87 2.04
CA VAL A 6 -17.49 -2.72 2.93
C VAL A 6 -16.87 -2.75 4.32
N VAL A 7 -17.64 -2.32 5.31
CA VAL A 7 -17.26 -2.36 6.74
C VAL A 7 -18.33 -3.12 7.50
N ASP A 8 -17.92 -4.14 8.26
CA ASP A 8 -18.80 -4.99 9.06
C ASP A 8 -20.00 -5.57 8.30
N GLY A 9 -19.80 -5.96 7.04
CA GLY A 9 -20.87 -6.51 6.19
C GLY A 9 -21.84 -5.47 5.62
N PHE A 10 -21.53 -4.19 5.74
CA PHE A 10 -22.34 -3.09 5.20
C PHE A 10 -21.54 -2.24 4.22
N ALA A 11 -22.23 -1.73 3.22
CA ALA A 11 -21.68 -0.74 2.31
C ALA A 11 -21.62 0.63 2.99
N GLU A 12 -20.46 1.26 2.99
CA GLU A 12 -20.27 2.66 3.42
C GLU A 12 -20.33 3.61 2.22
N VAL A 13 -21.46 3.62 1.51
CA VAL A 13 -21.68 4.53 0.37
C VAL A 13 -22.84 5.46 0.70
N GLY A 14 -22.52 6.74 0.89
CA GLY A 14 -23.50 7.75 1.30
C GLY A 14 -23.80 7.71 2.81
N SER A 15 -24.97 8.21 3.19
CA SER A 15 -25.40 8.34 4.60
C SER A 15 -26.16 7.12 5.15
N ILE A 16 -26.40 6.10 4.33
CA ILE A 16 -27.19 4.92 4.69
C ILE A 16 -26.33 3.67 4.57
N ARG A 17 -26.30 2.85 5.63
CA ARG A 17 -25.65 1.54 5.61
C ARG A 17 -26.56 0.49 4.94
N HIS A 18 -26.06 -0.14 3.88
CA HIS A 18 -26.75 -1.22 3.18
C HIS A 18 -26.05 -2.55 3.46
N PRO A 19 -26.77 -3.62 3.87
CA PRO A 19 -26.17 -4.94 4.02
C PRO A 19 -25.69 -5.44 2.65
N VAL A 20 -24.50 -6.06 2.63
CA VAL A 20 -23.91 -6.61 1.42
C VAL A 20 -23.64 -8.10 1.57
N GLN A 21 -23.68 -8.84 0.46
CA GLN A 21 -23.33 -10.26 0.39
C GLN A 21 -22.23 -10.46 -0.64
N ARG A 22 -21.34 -11.40 -0.38
CA ARG A 22 -20.36 -11.87 -1.37
C ARG A 22 -21.05 -12.80 -2.37
N VAL A 23 -20.93 -12.45 -3.64
CA VAL A 23 -21.47 -13.26 -4.73
C VAL A 23 -20.38 -13.48 -5.77
N PRO A 24 -20.33 -14.66 -6.43
CA PRO A 24 -19.46 -14.87 -7.57
C PRO A 24 -19.86 -13.92 -8.70
N MET A 25 -18.91 -13.15 -9.22
CA MET A 25 -19.14 -12.23 -10.31
C MET A 25 -18.01 -12.33 -11.32
N ARG A 26 -18.34 -12.42 -12.60
CA ARG A 26 -17.36 -12.37 -13.69
C ARG A 26 -16.83 -10.94 -13.80
N GLN A 27 -15.50 -10.77 -13.73
CA GLN A 27 -14.83 -9.48 -13.69
C GLN A 27 -13.71 -9.43 -14.74
N TRP A 28 -13.38 -8.23 -15.20
CA TRP A 28 -12.18 -7.99 -15.96
C TRP A 28 -10.99 -7.91 -15.02
N MET A 29 -9.96 -8.71 -15.29
CA MET A 29 -8.74 -8.76 -14.51
C MET A 29 -7.54 -8.48 -15.41
N LEU A 30 -6.63 -7.61 -15.00
CA LEU A 30 -5.35 -7.42 -15.65
C LEU A 30 -4.27 -8.18 -14.89
N ARG A 31 -3.50 -9.01 -15.59
CA ARG A 31 -2.46 -9.87 -15.02
C ARG A 31 -1.20 -9.08 -14.64
N ILE A 32 -1.31 -8.17 -13.69
CA ILE A 32 -0.16 -7.45 -13.13
C ILE A 32 0.85 -8.41 -12.48
N THR A 33 0.39 -9.57 -11.99
CA THR A 33 1.24 -10.62 -11.44
C THR A 33 2.25 -11.17 -12.45
N ALA A 34 1.93 -11.15 -13.75
CA ALA A 34 2.87 -11.53 -14.81
C ALA A 34 4.06 -10.57 -14.95
N TYR A 35 3.96 -9.37 -14.36
CA TYR A 35 4.99 -8.35 -14.33
C TYR A 35 5.65 -8.19 -12.97
N ALA A 36 5.31 -9.01 -11.99
CA ALA A 36 5.73 -8.85 -10.59
C ALA A 36 7.26 -8.81 -10.44
N ASP A 37 8.00 -9.72 -11.10
CA ASP A 37 9.48 -9.73 -11.09
C ASP A 37 10.05 -8.45 -11.68
N ARG A 38 9.53 -7.98 -12.80
CA ARG A 38 9.99 -6.76 -13.46
C ARG A 38 9.66 -5.52 -12.64
N LEU A 39 8.45 -5.46 -12.07
CA LEU A 39 8.02 -4.37 -11.19
C LEU A 39 8.92 -4.26 -9.95
N GLU A 40 9.45 -5.37 -9.44
CA GLU A 40 10.37 -5.38 -8.31
C GLU A 40 11.81 -5.08 -8.72
N ASN A 41 12.34 -5.81 -9.69
CA ASN A 41 13.75 -5.73 -10.07
C ASN A 41 14.12 -4.36 -10.67
N GLU A 42 13.27 -3.83 -11.56
CA GLU A 42 13.50 -2.56 -12.25
C GLU A 42 13.32 -1.32 -11.33
N LEU A 43 12.91 -1.50 -10.05
CA LEU A 43 13.00 -0.43 -9.04
C LEU A 43 14.43 0.07 -8.82
N SER A 44 15.44 -0.73 -9.14
CA SER A 44 16.84 -0.31 -9.07
C SER A 44 17.22 0.73 -10.12
N GLU A 45 16.48 0.81 -11.23
CA GLU A 45 16.75 1.68 -12.38
C GLU A 45 16.20 3.10 -12.22
N VAL A 46 15.26 3.32 -11.29
CA VAL A 46 14.62 4.61 -11.07
C VAL A 46 15.22 5.37 -9.87
N ASN A 47 15.31 6.69 -10.00
CA ASN A 47 15.79 7.57 -8.93
C ASN A 47 14.63 7.99 -8.00
N TRP A 48 14.12 7.01 -7.26
CA TRP A 48 12.99 7.18 -6.35
C TRP A 48 13.43 7.06 -4.89
N PRO A 49 12.72 7.71 -3.94
CA PRO A 49 12.99 7.56 -2.50
C PRO A 49 12.93 6.09 -2.07
N GLU A 50 13.90 5.65 -1.26
CA GLU A 50 13.98 4.25 -0.81
C GLU A 50 12.73 3.81 -0.03
N GLY A 51 12.08 4.72 0.70
CA GLY A 51 10.80 4.43 1.36
C GLY A 51 9.70 4.01 0.36
N ILE A 52 9.62 4.65 -0.79
CA ILE A 52 8.65 4.31 -1.85
C ILE A 52 9.02 2.98 -2.51
N LYS A 53 10.29 2.76 -2.83
CA LYS A 53 10.76 1.48 -3.37
C LYS A 53 10.44 0.34 -2.40
N LYS A 54 10.68 0.56 -1.09
CA LYS A 54 10.33 -0.41 -0.06
C LYS A 54 8.83 -0.68 -0.01
N LEU A 55 7.98 0.34 -0.04
CA LEU A 55 6.52 0.16 -0.07
C LEU A 55 6.07 -0.68 -1.27
N GLN A 56 6.63 -0.44 -2.46
CA GLN A 56 6.32 -1.26 -3.63
C GLN A 56 6.80 -2.69 -3.49
N ARG A 57 8.03 -2.92 -3.01
CA ARG A 57 8.55 -4.29 -2.75
C ARG A 57 7.69 -5.03 -1.73
N ASP A 58 7.32 -4.37 -0.62
CA ASP A 58 6.48 -4.98 0.42
C ASP A 58 5.06 -5.29 -0.10
N TRP A 59 4.54 -4.46 -1.03
CA TRP A 59 3.25 -4.69 -1.67
C TRP A 59 3.28 -5.81 -2.69
N ILE A 60 4.30 -5.86 -3.54
CA ILE A 60 4.55 -6.96 -4.48
C ILE A 60 4.78 -8.24 -3.67
N GLY A 61 5.54 -8.14 -2.59
CA GLY A 61 5.70 -9.20 -1.59
C GLY A 61 6.25 -10.47 -2.21
N ARG A 62 7.34 -10.35 -2.96
CA ARG A 62 8.08 -11.50 -3.50
C ARG A 62 8.61 -12.36 -2.38
N SER A 63 8.27 -13.62 -2.41
CA SER A 63 8.72 -14.61 -1.45
C SER A 63 9.31 -15.83 -2.15
N VAL A 64 10.41 -16.32 -1.63
CA VAL A 64 11.09 -17.52 -2.14
C VAL A 64 10.83 -18.65 -1.15
N GLY A 65 10.39 -19.80 -1.67
CA GLY A 65 10.04 -20.94 -0.85
C GLY A 65 9.93 -22.20 -1.69
N ALA A 66 8.99 -23.06 -1.32
CA ALA A 66 8.71 -24.30 -2.03
C ALA A 66 7.20 -24.54 -2.16
N GLU A 67 6.80 -25.10 -3.29
CA GLU A 67 5.53 -25.81 -3.41
C GLU A 67 5.71 -27.26 -3.01
N VAL A 68 4.77 -27.78 -2.22
CA VAL A 68 4.81 -29.16 -1.70
C VAL A 68 3.43 -29.80 -1.85
N ASP A 69 3.38 -30.98 -2.43
CA ASP A 69 2.16 -31.77 -2.54
C ASP A 69 2.05 -32.72 -1.34
N PHE A 70 0.96 -32.61 -0.59
CA PHE A 70 0.55 -33.55 0.46
C PHE A 70 -0.44 -34.55 -0.15
N PHE A 71 -0.19 -35.84 0.04
CA PHE A 71 -1.03 -36.87 -0.54
C PHE A 71 -2.35 -37.02 0.21
N ILE A 72 -3.45 -37.16 -0.55
CA ILE A 72 -4.78 -37.47 -0.03
C ILE A 72 -5.13 -38.88 -0.43
N GLY A 73 -5.29 -39.78 0.52
CA GLY A 73 -5.60 -41.18 0.29
C GLY A 73 -5.15 -42.05 1.45
N ASP A 74 -5.26 -43.36 1.26
CA ASP A 74 -4.86 -44.33 2.27
C ASP A 74 -3.35 -44.35 2.47
N ALA A 75 -2.91 -44.51 3.71
CA ALA A 75 -1.50 -44.54 4.06
C ALA A 75 -0.71 -45.62 3.29
N ASP A 76 -1.35 -46.74 2.97
CA ASP A 76 -0.73 -47.82 2.21
C ASP A 76 -0.44 -47.46 0.75
N ALA A 77 -1.13 -46.46 0.19
CA ALA A 77 -0.94 -45.98 -1.18
C ALA A 77 0.20 -44.92 -1.30
N VAL A 78 0.68 -44.37 -0.19
CA VAL A 78 1.64 -43.26 -0.22
C VAL A 78 2.97 -43.63 -0.84
N GLU A 79 3.49 -44.83 -0.58
CA GLU A 79 4.79 -45.26 -1.13
C GLU A 79 4.71 -45.51 -2.65
N ALA A 80 3.57 -46.03 -3.16
CA ALA A 80 3.33 -46.15 -4.59
C ALA A 80 3.23 -44.76 -5.25
N TRP A 81 2.54 -43.82 -4.61
CA TRP A 81 2.47 -42.42 -5.06
C TRP A 81 3.84 -41.77 -5.10
N LYS A 82 4.67 -41.89 -4.07
CA LYS A 82 6.04 -41.37 -4.04
C LYS A 82 6.91 -41.97 -5.13
N ALA A 83 6.81 -43.30 -5.33
CA ALA A 83 7.57 -43.99 -6.37
C ALA A 83 7.18 -43.54 -7.79
N ASP A 84 5.92 -43.21 -8.03
CA ASP A 84 5.45 -42.64 -9.29
C ASP A 84 5.98 -41.21 -9.45
N ARG A 85 5.86 -40.37 -8.42
CA ARG A 85 6.37 -39.00 -8.40
C ARG A 85 7.88 -38.92 -8.65
N ALA A 86 8.66 -39.83 -8.07
CA ALA A 86 10.09 -39.89 -8.31
C ALA A 86 10.48 -40.16 -9.77
N LYS A 87 9.57 -40.79 -10.54
CA LYS A 87 9.74 -41.07 -11.99
C LYS A 87 9.23 -39.93 -12.85
N THR A 88 8.07 -39.39 -12.52
CA THR A 88 7.34 -38.39 -13.33
C THR A 88 7.73 -36.94 -13.00
N GLY A 89 8.33 -36.72 -11.82
CA GLY A 89 8.68 -35.39 -11.30
C GLY A 89 7.48 -34.64 -10.69
N PHE A 90 7.74 -33.40 -10.26
CA PHE A 90 6.72 -32.54 -9.69
C PHE A 90 5.79 -31.99 -10.79
N PRO A 91 4.47 -32.24 -10.74
CA PRO A 91 3.57 -31.86 -11.81
C PRO A 91 3.27 -30.37 -11.80
N LYS A 92 3.07 -29.81 -12.99
CA LYS A 92 2.71 -28.40 -13.19
C LYS A 92 1.36 -28.05 -12.55
N ALA A 93 0.37 -28.91 -12.73
CA ALA A 93 -0.96 -28.79 -12.12
C ALA A 93 -1.08 -29.71 -10.91
N GLN A 94 -1.80 -29.26 -9.88
CA GLN A 94 -2.14 -30.11 -8.74
C GLN A 94 -2.99 -31.29 -9.21
N ALA A 95 -2.68 -32.49 -8.72
CA ALA A 95 -3.47 -33.68 -8.96
C ALA A 95 -4.65 -33.78 -7.96
N ASP A 96 -5.74 -34.46 -8.34
CA ASP A 96 -6.96 -34.60 -7.54
C ASP A 96 -6.72 -35.26 -6.17
N ASN A 97 -5.71 -36.15 -6.09
CA ASN A 97 -5.32 -36.85 -4.87
C ASN A 97 -4.22 -36.13 -4.07
N THR A 98 -4.06 -34.83 -4.25
CA THR A 98 -3.07 -34.04 -3.50
C THR A 98 -3.64 -32.72 -3.03
N LEU A 99 -3.09 -32.20 -1.91
CA LEU A 99 -3.20 -30.79 -1.54
C LEU A 99 -1.83 -30.13 -1.71
N ARG A 100 -1.75 -29.15 -2.58
CA ARG A 100 -0.55 -28.34 -2.79
C ARG A 100 -0.53 -27.16 -1.83
N VAL A 101 0.59 -26.98 -1.15
CA VAL A 101 0.86 -25.81 -0.31
C VAL A 101 2.09 -25.07 -0.83
N TYR A 102 2.08 -23.75 -0.65
CA TYR A 102 3.27 -22.94 -0.78
C TYR A 102 3.79 -22.56 0.61
N THR A 103 5.07 -22.74 0.87
CA THR A 103 5.70 -22.36 2.14
C THR A 103 7.02 -21.65 1.95
N THR A 104 7.27 -20.58 2.72
CA THR A 104 8.57 -19.92 2.84
C THR A 104 9.47 -20.60 3.87
N ARG A 105 8.91 -21.56 4.62
CA ARG A 105 9.58 -22.31 5.68
C ARG A 105 9.56 -23.82 5.41
N PRO A 106 10.12 -24.29 4.28
CA PRO A 106 10.20 -25.74 4.00
C PRO A 106 11.06 -26.49 5.04
N ASP A 107 11.94 -25.79 5.75
CA ASP A 107 12.71 -26.29 6.89
C ASP A 107 11.83 -26.76 8.07
N THR A 108 10.55 -26.39 8.11
CA THR A 108 9.63 -26.79 9.18
C THR A 108 8.65 -27.91 8.80
N LEU A 109 8.78 -28.50 7.62
CA LEU A 109 7.89 -29.54 7.11
C LEU A 109 7.72 -30.75 8.04
N TYR A 110 8.78 -31.17 8.75
CA TYR A 110 8.72 -32.25 9.73
C TYR A 110 7.84 -31.91 10.95
N GLY A 111 7.65 -30.62 11.24
CA GLY A 111 6.80 -30.11 12.32
C GLY A 111 5.37 -29.75 11.87
N ALA A 112 5.00 -30.04 10.62
CA ALA A 112 3.64 -29.88 10.14
C ALA A 112 2.74 -30.96 10.74
N THR A 113 1.81 -30.58 11.61
CA THR A 113 0.96 -31.50 12.38
C THR A 113 -0.52 -31.46 11.95
N TYR A 114 -0.92 -30.47 11.18
CA TYR A 114 -2.22 -30.41 10.53
C TYR A 114 -2.16 -29.54 9.28
N MET A 115 -3.21 -29.60 8.47
CA MET A 115 -3.40 -28.72 7.30
C MET A 115 -4.63 -27.85 7.49
N VAL A 116 -4.57 -26.66 6.92
CA VAL A 116 -5.74 -25.77 6.88
C VAL A 116 -5.99 -25.32 5.45
N ILE A 117 -7.24 -25.40 5.03
CA ILE A 117 -7.69 -24.89 3.74
C ILE A 117 -8.72 -23.77 3.94
N ALA A 118 -8.78 -22.86 2.99
CA ALA A 118 -9.79 -21.80 3.00
C ALA A 118 -11.20 -22.37 2.95
N PRO A 119 -12.20 -21.81 3.66
CA PRO A 119 -13.58 -22.29 3.63
C PRO A 119 -14.21 -22.35 2.21
N GLU A 120 -13.74 -21.50 1.30
CA GLU A 120 -14.15 -21.41 -0.09
C GLU A 120 -13.30 -22.25 -1.06
N HIS A 121 -12.30 -23.00 -0.56
CA HIS A 121 -11.44 -23.83 -1.41
C HIS A 121 -12.24 -24.96 -2.11
N ALA A 122 -11.95 -25.20 -3.39
CA ALA A 122 -12.69 -26.16 -4.22
C ALA A 122 -12.68 -27.60 -3.67
N ALA A 123 -11.61 -28.00 -2.97
CA ALA A 123 -11.49 -29.34 -2.41
C ALA A 123 -12.32 -29.56 -1.12
N VAL A 124 -12.93 -28.53 -0.52
CA VAL A 124 -13.66 -28.66 0.76
C VAL A 124 -14.76 -29.72 0.67
N GLU A 125 -15.56 -29.72 -0.40
CA GLU A 125 -16.66 -30.68 -0.56
C GLU A 125 -16.16 -32.10 -0.65
N ALA A 126 -15.11 -32.35 -1.43
CA ALA A 126 -14.52 -33.68 -1.63
C ALA A 126 -13.81 -34.20 -0.36
N LEU A 127 -13.30 -33.30 0.48
CA LEU A 127 -12.59 -33.66 1.71
C LEU A 127 -13.50 -33.75 2.94
N THR A 128 -14.75 -33.31 2.83
CA THR A 128 -15.69 -33.33 3.95
C THR A 128 -16.37 -34.67 4.07
N THR A 129 -16.16 -35.38 5.19
CA THR A 129 -16.86 -36.64 5.45
C THR A 129 -18.33 -36.42 5.80
N ALA A 130 -19.18 -37.43 5.65
CA ALA A 130 -20.60 -37.31 5.94
C ALA A 130 -20.89 -36.84 7.38
N ASP A 131 -20.08 -37.32 8.34
CA ASP A 131 -20.24 -36.95 9.76
C ASP A 131 -19.87 -35.47 10.06
N GLN A 132 -19.02 -34.87 9.22
CA GLN A 132 -18.58 -33.48 9.38
C GLN A 132 -19.38 -32.48 8.52
N ALA A 133 -20.21 -32.97 7.61
CA ALA A 133 -20.88 -32.15 6.59
C ALA A 133 -21.69 -30.98 7.18
N ALA A 134 -22.41 -31.21 8.28
CA ALA A 134 -23.23 -30.17 8.93
C ALA A 134 -22.38 -29.07 9.58
N VAL A 135 -21.30 -29.46 10.25
CA VAL A 135 -20.38 -28.52 10.95
C VAL A 135 -19.60 -27.68 9.92
N VAL A 136 -19.06 -28.34 8.89
CA VAL A 136 -18.32 -27.69 7.81
C VAL A 136 -19.21 -26.70 7.05
N LYS A 137 -20.46 -27.12 6.70
CA LYS A 137 -21.41 -26.22 6.04
C LYS A 137 -21.70 -24.97 6.87
N LYS A 138 -22.03 -25.15 8.16
CA LYS A 138 -22.29 -24.01 9.04
C LYS A 138 -21.07 -23.07 9.11
N TYR A 139 -19.87 -23.61 9.26
CA TYR A 139 -18.66 -22.80 9.33
C TYR A 139 -18.41 -22.02 8.04
N ARG A 140 -18.65 -22.62 6.86
CA ARG A 140 -18.54 -21.94 5.56
C ARG A 140 -19.54 -20.77 5.45
N ASP A 141 -20.79 -20.99 5.88
CA ASP A 141 -21.84 -19.97 5.86
C ASP A 141 -21.45 -18.79 6.78
N ASP A 142 -20.92 -19.05 7.98
CA ASP A 142 -20.45 -18.04 8.94
C ASP A 142 -19.19 -17.28 8.41
N ALA A 143 -18.27 -17.96 7.75
CA ALA A 143 -17.06 -17.37 7.19
C ALA A 143 -17.35 -16.48 5.96
N ALA A 144 -18.37 -16.80 5.17
CA ALA A 144 -18.75 -16.06 3.96
C ALA A 144 -19.19 -14.60 4.25
N ILE A 145 -19.62 -14.33 5.48
CA ILE A 145 -20.08 -12.99 5.89
C ILE A 145 -18.91 -12.08 6.30
N LYS A 146 -17.76 -12.67 6.69
CA LYS A 146 -16.58 -11.92 7.16
C LYS A 146 -15.80 -11.30 6.01
N SER A 147 -15.27 -10.08 6.21
CA SER A 147 -14.32 -9.47 5.26
C SER A 147 -12.94 -10.12 5.35
N ASP A 148 -12.12 -10.00 4.30
CA ASP A 148 -10.73 -10.49 4.33
C ASP A 148 -9.91 -9.80 5.43
N ARG A 149 -10.23 -8.54 5.75
CA ARG A 149 -9.60 -7.79 6.82
C ARG A 149 -9.95 -8.35 8.20
N ASP A 150 -11.21 -8.66 8.44
CA ASP A 150 -11.66 -9.25 9.71
C ASP A 150 -11.07 -10.64 9.92
N ARG A 151 -10.95 -11.41 8.83
CA ARG A 151 -10.33 -12.74 8.82
C ARG A 151 -8.83 -12.71 9.13
N GLN A 152 -8.14 -11.63 8.80
CA GLN A 152 -6.70 -11.44 9.03
C GLN A 152 -6.37 -10.70 10.33
N ASP A 153 -7.35 -10.26 11.12
CA ASP A 153 -7.09 -9.58 12.39
C ASP A 153 -6.51 -10.58 13.41
N ASP A 154 -5.25 -10.36 13.80
CA ASP A 154 -4.54 -11.21 14.77
C ASP A 154 -5.13 -11.14 16.19
N ARG A 155 -5.96 -10.15 16.48
CA ARG A 155 -6.64 -9.99 17.78
C ARG A 155 -7.86 -10.89 17.94
N THR A 156 -8.37 -11.45 16.86
CA THR A 156 -9.54 -12.34 16.90
C THR A 156 -9.12 -13.77 17.19
N LYS A 157 -9.94 -14.46 18.03
CA LYS A 157 -9.75 -15.88 18.31
C LYS A 157 -9.79 -16.69 17.01
N LYS A 158 -8.80 -17.55 16.80
CA LYS A 158 -8.74 -18.41 15.61
C LYS A 158 -9.76 -19.54 15.75
N THR A 159 -10.59 -19.71 14.73
CA THR A 159 -11.64 -20.74 14.69
C THR A 159 -11.52 -21.59 13.44
N GLY A 160 -12.07 -22.81 13.47
CA GLY A 160 -12.07 -23.72 12.33
C GLY A 160 -13.02 -24.90 12.51
N ALA A 161 -13.14 -25.73 11.47
CA ALA A 161 -13.89 -26.97 11.53
C ALA A 161 -13.06 -28.10 10.88
N PHE A 162 -13.04 -29.26 11.51
CA PHE A 162 -12.40 -30.47 10.99
C PHE A 162 -13.22 -31.02 9.82
N THR A 163 -12.55 -31.38 8.72
CA THR A 163 -13.22 -31.94 7.53
C THR A 163 -13.56 -33.43 7.64
N GLY A 164 -12.90 -34.14 8.57
CA GLY A 164 -12.96 -35.58 8.70
C GLY A 164 -11.87 -36.32 7.88
N SER A 165 -11.14 -35.63 7.03
CA SER A 165 -10.10 -36.20 6.16
C SER A 165 -8.70 -35.86 6.64
N TYR A 166 -7.74 -36.64 6.12
CA TYR A 166 -6.31 -36.50 6.45
C TYR A 166 -5.50 -36.38 5.15
N ALA A 167 -4.38 -35.68 5.25
CA ALA A 167 -3.35 -35.66 4.23
C ALA A 167 -2.06 -36.32 4.77
N ILE A 168 -1.30 -36.94 3.89
CA ILE A 168 -0.03 -37.58 4.27
C ILE A 168 1.11 -36.59 4.01
N ASN A 169 1.88 -36.31 5.05
CA ASN A 169 3.07 -35.48 4.94
C ASN A 169 4.17 -36.21 4.13
N PRO A 170 4.65 -35.65 3.00
CA PRO A 170 5.57 -36.38 2.11
C PRO A 170 6.95 -36.65 2.73
N VAL A 171 7.39 -35.89 3.74
CA VAL A 171 8.75 -36.03 4.30
C VAL A 171 8.84 -37.08 5.40
N ASN A 172 7.79 -37.34 6.18
CA ASN A 172 7.79 -38.28 7.30
C ASN A 172 6.69 -39.35 7.20
N GLY A 173 5.79 -39.30 6.21
CA GLY A 173 4.71 -40.26 6.00
C GLY A 173 3.58 -40.21 7.04
N LYS A 174 3.57 -39.22 7.94
CA LYS A 174 2.52 -39.10 8.96
C LYS A 174 1.21 -38.58 8.35
N PRO A 175 0.06 -39.17 8.70
CA PRO A 175 -1.24 -38.59 8.41
C PRO A 175 -1.48 -37.39 9.32
N ILE A 176 -1.90 -36.27 8.73
CA ILE A 176 -2.22 -35.03 9.45
C ILE A 176 -3.63 -34.58 9.10
N PRO A 177 -4.46 -34.14 10.08
CA PRO A 177 -5.86 -33.79 9.85
C PRO A 177 -5.99 -32.52 9.01
N ILE A 178 -7.05 -32.48 8.17
CA ILE A 178 -7.36 -31.34 7.32
C ILE A 178 -8.51 -30.55 7.94
N TRP A 179 -8.27 -29.27 8.21
CA TRP A 179 -9.23 -28.32 8.77
C TRP A 179 -9.60 -27.26 7.74
N ILE A 180 -10.78 -26.67 7.88
CA ILE A 180 -11.09 -25.38 7.28
C ILE A 180 -10.99 -24.29 8.34
N ALA A 181 -10.40 -23.14 8.00
CA ALA A 181 -10.35 -22.00 8.89
C ALA A 181 -10.36 -20.68 8.10
N ASP A 182 -11.01 -19.67 8.66
CA ASP A 182 -11.25 -18.40 7.99
C ASP A 182 -10.00 -17.50 7.89
N TYR A 183 -8.96 -17.73 8.70
CA TYR A 183 -7.69 -17.00 8.57
C TYR A 183 -6.85 -17.42 7.34
N VAL A 184 -7.22 -18.50 6.65
CA VAL A 184 -6.65 -18.90 5.35
C VAL A 184 -7.52 -18.34 4.23
N LEU A 185 -6.91 -17.67 3.27
CA LEU A 185 -7.60 -17.05 2.13
C LEU A 185 -7.35 -17.85 0.85
N ALA A 186 -8.42 -18.22 0.11
CA ALA A 186 -8.29 -18.90 -1.19
C ALA A 186 -7.60 -18.02 -2.26
N SER A 187 -7.59 -16.71 -2.07
CA SER A 187 -6.96 -15.76 -2.97
C SER A 187 -5.45 -15.59 -2.77
N TYR A 188 -4.86 -16.28 -1.78
CA TYR A 188 -3.43 -16.22 -1.51
C TYR A 188 -2.79 -17.61 -1.60
N GLY A 189 -1.74 -17.74 -2.41
CA GLY A 189 -1.07 -19.00 -2.66
C GLY A 189 -2.02 -20.02 -3.29
N THR A 190 -2.03 -21.23 -2.73
CA THR A 190 -2.91 -22.33 -3.16
C THR A 190 -4.26 -22.35 -2.43
N GLY A 191 -4.51 -21.45 -1.49
CA GLY A 191 -5.67 -21.51 -0.59
C GLY A 191 -5.58 -22.64 0.46
N ALA A 192 -4.42 -23.29 0.56
CA ALA A 192 -4.10 -24.33 1.54
C ALA A 192 -2.75 -24.02 2.20
N ILE A 193 -2.62 -24.29 3.48
CA ILE A 193 -1.38 -24.18 4.23
C ILE A 193 -1.09 -25.46 5.00
N MET A 194 0.18 -25.78 5.17
CA MET A 194 0.63 -26.66 6.23
C MET A 194 0.76 -25.87 7.52
N ALA A 195 0.21 -26.32 8.59
CA ALA A 195 0.30 -25.67 9.89
C ALA A 195 1.44 -26.24 10.72
N VAL A 196 2.27 -25.35 11.25
CA VAL A 196 3.44 -25.69 12.06
C VAL A 196 3.36 -24.97 13.40
N PRO A 197 2.59 -25.50 14.37
CA PRO A 197 2.29 -24.81 15.63
C PRO A 197 3.50 -24.39 16.43
N ALA A 198 4.58 -25.16 16.41
CA ALA A 198 5.79 -24.81 17.14
C ALA A 198 6.51 -23.57 16.58
N HIS A 199 6.23 -23.17 15.31
CA HIS A 199 6.98 -22.16 14.57
C HIS A 199 6.13 -21.09 13.86
N ASP A 200 4.81 -21.12 14.02
CA ASP A 200 3.88 -20.04 13.62
C ASP A 200 2.91 -19.74 14.76
N LYS A 201 2.79 -18.46 15.12
CA LYS A 201 1.97 -18.06 16.27
C LYS A 201 0.48 -18.34 16.06
N ARG A 202 -0.04 -18.15 14.85
CA ARG A 202 -1.46 -18.40 14.54
C ARG A 202 -1.76 -19.89 14.61
N ASP A 203 -0.85 -20.70 14.07
CA ASP A 203 -0.97 -22.14 14.13
C ASP A 203 -0.84 -22.66 15.57
N PHE A 204 0.01 -22.02 16.38
CA PHE A 204 0.14 -22.35 17.82
C PHE A 204 -1.15 -22.08 18.58
N GLU A 205 -1.75 -20.90 18.40
CA GLU A 205 -3.02 -20.51 19.05
C GLU A 205 -4.14 -21.46 18.63
N PHE A 206 -4.23 -21.80 17.35
CA PHE A 206 -5.19 -22.76 16.82
C PHE A 206 -4.98 -24.17 17.38
N ALA A 207 -3.74 -24.66 17.40
CA ALA A 207 -3.42 -26.00 17.95
C ALA A 207 -3.76 -26.10 19.44
N LYS A 208 -3.54 -25.05 20.23
CA LYS A 208 -3.94 -24.98 21.65
C LYS A 208 -5.47 -25.00 21.82
N GLU A 209 -6.21 -24.34 20.95
CA GLU A 209 -7.67 -24.30 21.01
C GLU A 209 -8.32 -25.65 20.73
N TYR A 210 -7.73 -26.42 19.78
CA TYR A 210 -8.28 -27.69 19.32
C TYR A 210 -7.52 -28.93 19.80
N ASP A 211 -6.60 -28.76 20.76
CA ASP A 211 -5.77 -29.83 21.35
C ASP A 211 -5.03 -30.66 20.28
N LEU A 212 -4.39 -29.95 19.31
CA LEU A 212 -3.62 -30.58 18.23
C LEU A 212 -2.15 -30.72 18.63
N GLU A 213 -1.48 -31.70 18.01
CA GLU A 213 -0.06 -31.98 18.24
C GLU A 213 0.83 -30.76 17.92
N ILE A 214 1.80 -30.45 18.80
CA ILE A 214 2.81 -29.42 18.61
C ILE A 214 4.18 -30.09 18.60
N THR A 215 4.82 -30.13 17.41
CA THR A 215 6.13 -30.77 17.22
C THR A 215 7.19 -29.73 16.91
N PRO A 216 8.10 -29.39 17.86
CA PRO A 216 9.20 -28.46 17.62
C PRO A 216 10.25 -29.07 16.67
N VAL A 217 10.65 -28.32 15.64
CA VAL A 217 11.66 -28.75 14.65
C VAL A 217 12.78 -27.72 14.45
N VAL A 218 12.69 -26.55 15.11
CA VAL A 218 13.75 -25.53 15.12
C VAL A 218 14.06 -25.16 16.56
N LYS A 219 15.30 -25.39 16.98
CA LYS A 219 15.82 -24.98 18.29
C LYS A 219 16.33 -23.54 18.21
N PRO A 220 15.89 -22.65 19.12
CA PRO A 220 16.42 -21.28 19.21
C PRO A 220 17.95 -21.26 19.44
N PRO A 221 18.64 -20.14 19.06
CA PRO A 221 20.04 -19.94 19.41
C PRO A 221 20.31 -19.94 20.93
N ALA A 222 21.55 -20.23 21.34
CA ALA A 222 21.93 -20.44 22.74
C ALA A 222 21.83 -19.18 23.65
N ASP A 223 21.74 -18.01 23.09
CA ASP A 223 21.52 -16.73 23.81
C ASP A 223 20.10 -16.58 24.39
N ASN A 224 19.20 -17.51 24.07
CA ASN A 224 17.82 -17.55 24.53
C ASN A 224 17.45 -18.89 25.21
N GLU A 225 18.26 -19.35 26.17
CA GLU A 225 18.09 -20.66 26.82
C GLU A 225 16.76 -20.85 27.55
N ALA A 226 16.20 -19.79 28.19
CA ALA A 226 14.93 -19.88 28.92
C ALA A 226 13.74 -20.15 28.01
N ASP A 227 13.73 -19.58 26.81
CA ASP A 227 12.70 -19.81 25.79
C ASP A 227 12.95 -21.12 25.05
N ALA A 228 14.20 -21.52 24.85
CA ALA A 228 14.57 -22.78 24.18
C ALA A 228 13.98 -24.02 24.90
N ALA A 229 13.94 -24.03 26.22
CA ALA A 229 13.35 -25.11 27.00
C ALA A 229 11.84 -25.23 26.77
N LYS A 230 11.10 -24.10 26.82
CA LYS A 230 9.65 -24.05 26.59
C LYS A 230 9.28 -24.38 25.14
N VAL A 231 10.11 -23.95 24.18
CA VAL A 231 9.93 -24.29 22.75
C VAL A 231 10.12 -25.79 22.56
N SER A 232 11.15 -26.37 23.17
CA SER A 232 11.44 -27.80 23.02
C SER A 232 10.36 -28.72 23.60
N THR A 233 9.57 -28.23 24.58
CA THR A 233 8.43 -28.95 25.16
C THR A 233 7.09 -28.62 24.45
N GLY A 234 7.07 -27.72 23.47
CA GLY A 234 5.86 -27.26 22.79
C GLY A 234 4.99 -26.32 23.66
N GLU A 235 5.55 -25.76 24.72
CA GLU A 235 4.86 -24.80 25.60
C GLU A 235 4.87 -23.38 25.03
N ALA A 236 5.84 -23.05 24.17
CA ALA A 236 6.00 -21.77 23.52
C ALA A 236 6.26 -21.93 22.02
N CYS A 237 5.84 -20.93 21.22
CA CYS A 237 6.10 -20.83 19.80
C CYS A 237 7.38 -20.04 19.52
N PHE A 238 8.20 -20.51 18.57
CA PHE A 238 9.40 -19.83 18.10
C PHE A 238 9.40 -19.71 16.57
N ALA A 239 9.14 -18.54 16.05
CA ALA A 239 9.08 -18.28 14.60
C ALA A 239 10.44 -17.88 13.97
N GLY A 240 11.53 -17.83 14.77
CA GLY A 240 12.86 -17.40 14.32
C GLY A 240 13.64 -18.45 13.53
N VAL A 241 14.89 -18.09 13.23
CA VAL A 241 15.89 -19.00 12.65
C VAL A 241 16.68 -19.70 13.77
N GLY A 242 17.14 -20.92 13.51
CA GLY A 242 17.86 -21.69 14.53
C GLY A 242 18.47 -22.97 13.96
N THR A 243 18.59 -23.97 14.80
CA THR A 243 19.16 -25.28 14.44
C THR A 243 18.05 -26.31 14.33
N ALA A 244 18.07 -27.13 13.28
CA ALA A 244 17.11 -28.19 13.04
C ALA A 244 17.18 -29.27 14.12
N ILE A 245 16.02 -29.72 14.61
CA ILE A 245 15.83 -30.85 15.54
C ILE A 245 14.61 -31.64 15.07
N ASN A 246 14.48 -32.90 15.48
CA ASN A 246 13.33 -33.77 15.15
C ASN A 246 13.01 -33.84 13.63
N SER A 247 14.03 -33.64 12.80
CA SER A 247 13.92 -33.56 11.33
C SER A 247 14.78 -34.65 10.64
N GLY A 248 15.14 -35.69 11.37
CA GLY A 248 15.87 -36.87 10.88
C GLY A 248 17.25 -36.52 10.35
N GLU A 249 17.56 -36.81 9.11
CA GLU A 249 18.86 -36.56 8.49
C GLU A 249 19.28 -35.08 8.45
N PHE A 250 18.38 -34.16 8.70
CA PHE A 250 18.61 -32.70 8.70
C PHE A 250 18.91 -32.15 10.10
N ASP A 251 18.86 -32.97 11.15
CA ASP A 251 19.14 -32.53 12.51
C ASP A 251 20.54 -31.92 12.62
N GLY A 252 20.66 -30.79 13.29
CA GLY A 252 21.90 -30.06 13.45
C GLY A 252 22.21 -29.02 12.37
N LEU A 253 21.47 -29.00 11.24
CA LEU A 253 21.65 -27.99 10.21
C LEU A 253 21.09 -26.63 10.65
N THR A 254 21.67 -25.57 10.14
CA THR A 254 21.07 -24.24 10.23
C THR A 254 19.80 -24.14 9.37
N THR A 255 18.91 -23.20 9.69
CA THR A 255 17.67 -22.99 8.94
C THR A 255 17.91 -22.84 7.43
N ASP A 256 18.94 -22.09 7.02
CA ASP A 256 19.21 -21.84 5.60
C ASP A 256 19.78 -23.07 4.87
N GLU A 257 20.69 -23.79 5.51
CA GLU A 257 21.20 -25.06 4.98
C GLU A 257 20.07 -26.09 4.83
N PHE A 258 19.19 -26.18 5.83
CA PHE A 258 18.08 -27.10 5.81
C PHE A 258 17.09 -26.74 4.67
N LYS A 259 16.73 -25.45 4.49
CA LYS A 259 15.88 -25.02 3.37
C LYS A 259 16.41 -25.49 2.03
N GLN A 260 17.70 -25.32 1.77
CA GLN A 260 18.32 -25.74 0.52
C GLN A 260 18.26 -27.26 0.32
N GLN A 261 18.62 -28.01 1.35
CA GLN A 261 18.68 -29.48 1.27
C GLN A 261 17.28 -30.12 1.17
N ILE A 262 16.30 -29.62 1.93
CA ILE A 262 14.93 -30.15 1.87
C ILE A 262 14.27 -29.87 0.51
N ILE A 263 14.50 -28.69 -0.08
CA ILE A 263 14.00 -28.40 -1.43
C ILE A 263 14.61 -29.34 -2.45
N ALA A 264 15.92 -29.60 -2.37
CA ALA A 264 16.58 -30.56 -3.26
C ALA A 264 16.02 -31.98 -3.10
N LYS A 265 15.76 -32.43 -1.85
CA LYS A 265 15.11 -33.73 -1.58
C LYS A 265 13.70 -33.80 -2.14
N LEU A 266 12.88 -32.76 -1.93
CA LEU A 266 11.51 -32.68 -2.46
C LEU A 266 11.49 -32.69 -3.99
N THR A 267 12.40 -31.96 -4.64
CA THR A 267 12.53 -31.94 -6.10
C THR A 267 12.92 -33.33 -6.63
N LYS A 268 13.90 -33.99 -5.99
CA LYS A 268 14.32 -35.34 -6.37
C LYS A 268 13.22 -36.39 -6.20
N SER A 269 12.39 -36.25 -5.18
CA SER A 269 11.26 -37.16 -4.94
C SER A 269 10.02 -36.80 -5.78
N GLY A 270 9.99 -35.68 -6.49
CA GLY A 270 8.83 -35.20 -7.22
C GLY A 270 7.64 -34.79 -6.33
N CYS A 271 7.85 -34.63 -5.03
CA CYS A 271 6.81 -34.23 -4.07
C CYS A 271 6.77 -32.72 -3.83
N GLY A 272 7.74 -31.96 -4.33
CA GLY A 272 7.78 -30.50 -4.24
C GLY A 272 8.86 -29.91 -5.12
N ASN A 273 8.87 -28.59 -5.25
CA ASN A 273 9.85 -27.86 -6.03
C ASN A 273 10.08 -26.47 -5.43
N ALA A 274 11.25 -25.87 -5.72
CA ALA A 274 11.46 -24.46 -5.46
C ALA A 274 10.41 -23.61 -6.17
N ALA A 275 9.87 -22.63 -5.49
CA ALA A 275 8.86 -21.75 -6.04
C ALA A 275 9.03 -20.30 -5.54
N VAL A 276 8.66 -19.37 -6.39
CA VAL A 276 8.54 -17.95 -6.03
C VAL A 276 7.06 -17.60 -6.06
N ASN A 277 6.60 -16.97 -5.01
CA ASN A 277 5.22 -16.50 -4.91
C ASN A 277 5.20 -15.00 -4.60
N TYR A 278 4.10 -14.35 -4.93
CA TYR A 278 3.89 -12.93 -4.74
C TYR A 278 2.65 -12.69 -3.90
N LYS A 279 2.71 -11.68 -3.06
CA LYS A 279 1.55 -11.17 -2.33
C LYS A 279 0.62 -10.38 -3.25
N LEU A 280 1.19 -9.78 -4.31
CA LEU A 280 0.48 -9.06 -5.35
C LEU A 280 -0.58 -9.95 -5.99
N ARG A 281 -1.76 -9.40 -6.20
CA ARG A 281 -2.87 -10.05 -6.91
C ARG A 281 -3.12 -9.36 -8.24
N ASP A 282 -3.74 -10.09 -9.17
CA ASP A 282 -4.18 -9.49 -10.43
C ASP A 282 -5.12 -8.31 -10.19
N TRP A 283 -4.96 -7.28 -10.99
CA TRP A 283 -5.70 -6.05 -10.84
C TRP A 283 -7.13 -6.21 -11.30
N LEU A 284 -8.08 -6.12 -10.35
CA LEU A 284 -9.51 -6.06 -10.64
C LEU A 284 -9.83 -4.76 -11.40
N PHE A 285 -9.99 -4.88 -12.72
CA PHE A 285 -10.04 -3.75 -13.64
C PHE A 285 -11.46 -3.31 -14.01
N SER A 286 -12.51 -3.88 -13.45
CA SER A 286 -13.90 -3.50 -13.71
C SER A 286 -14.60 -2.99 -12.46
N ARG A 287 -15.52 -2.06 -12.66
CA ARG A 287 -16.37 -1.46 -11.62
C ARG A 287 -17.83 -1.43 -12.08
N GLN A 288 -18.74 -1.69 -11.15
CA GLN A 288 -20.19 -1.60 -11.36
C GLN A 288 -20.66 -0.21 -10.97
N ARG A 289 -20.09 0.79 -11.66
CA ARG A 289 -20.39 2.22 -11.46
C ARG A 289 -20.67 2.90 -12.78
N PHE A 290 -21.45 3.96 -12.76
CA PHE A 290 -21.69 4.78 -13.95
C PHE A 290 -20.45 5.59 -14.34
N TRP A 291 -19.87 6.32 -13.36
CA TRP A 291 -18.71 7.16 -13.60
C TRP A 291 -17.42 6.34 -13.70
N GLY A 292 -16.87 6.29 -14.88
CA GLY A 292 -15.64 5.60 -15.26
C GLY A 292 -15.56 5.46 -16.77
N GLU A 293 -14.38 5.13 -17.29
CA GLU A 293 -14.19 4.89 -18.73
C GLU A 293 -14.93 3.60 -19.13
N PRO A 294 -15.81 3.65 -20.16
CA PRO A 294 -16.48 2.45 -20.67
C PRO A 294 -15.48 1.50 -21.34
N PHE A 295 -15.74 0.19 -21.24
CA PHE A 295 -14.94 -0.79 -21.98
C PHE A 295 -15.31 -0.78 -23.46
N PRO A 296 -14.34 -0.69 -24.39
CA PRO A 296 -14.58 -0.79 -25.82
C PRO A 296 -14.71 -2.24 -26.27
N ILE A 297 -15.62 -2.99 -25.61
CA ILE A 297 -15.79 -4.44 -25.81
C ILE A 297 -17.27 -4.77 -26.03
N LEU A 298 -17.50 -5.65 -26.99
CA LEU A 298 -18.80 -6.17 -27.36
C LEU A 298 -18.83 -7.68 -27.12
N HIS A 299 -19.89 -8.16 -26.48
CA HIS A 299 -20.18 -9.59 -26.28
C HIS A 299 -21.14 -10.06 -27.39
N GLU A 300 -20.74 -11.03 -28.16
CA GLU A 300 -21.59 -11.65 -29.18
C GLU A 300 -22.77 -12.38 -28.52
N LEU A 301 -23.96 -12.23 -29.10
CA LEU A 301 -25.18 -12.88 -28.64
C LEU A 301 -25.62 -13.97 -29.64
N ASP A 302 -26.15 -15.07 -29.11
CA ASP A 302 -26.87 -16.07 -29.90
C ASP A 302 -28.30 -15.63 -30.24
N GLU A 303 -29.02 -16.42 -30.99
CA GLU A 303 -30.41 -16.15 -31.39
C GLU A 303 -31.37 -16.04 -30.18
N ALA A 304 -31.02 -16.68 -29.06
CA ALA A 304 -31.77 -16.60 -27.80
C ALA A 304 -31.41 -15.39 -26.94
N GLY A 305 -30.41 -14.59 -27.34
CA GLY A 305 -29.93 -13.43 -26.62
C GLY A 305 -28.91 -13.73 -25.52
N ASN A 306 -28.37 -14.93 -25.46
CA ASN A 306 -27.33 -15.28 -24.50
C ASN A 306 -25.93 -14.94 -25.05
N LYS A 307 -25.00 -14.62 -24.15
CA LYS A 307 -23.60 -14.38 -24.53
C LYS A 307 -22.94 -15.69 -24.99
N THR A 308 -22.43 -15.72 -26.21
CA THR A 308 -21.74 -16.91 -26.80
C THR A 308 -20.35 -17.14 -26.17
N GLY A 309 -19.79 -16.14 -25.53
CA GLY A 309 -18.41 -16.14 -25.02
C GLY A 309 -17.41 -15.46 -25.98
N HIS A 310 -17.80 -15.21 -27.23
CA HIS A 310 -16.98 -14.45 -28.17
C HIS A 310 -17.00 -12.96 -27.83
N LEU A 311 -15.83 -12.33 -27.92
CA LEU A 311 -15.61 -10.93 -27.64
C LEU A 311 -15.12 -10.25 -28.92
N ARG A 312 -15.69 -9.07 -29.20
CA ARG A 312 -15.24 -8.20 -30.30
C ARG A 312 -14.84 -6.84 -29.73
N PRO A 313 -13.68 -6.26 -30.07
CA PRO A 313 -13.38 -4.87 -29.76
C PRO A 313 -14.32 -3.95 -30.57
N VAL A 314 -14.65 -2.79 -29.99
CA VAL A 314 -15.29 -1.71 -30.75
C VAL A 314 -14.32 -1.23 -31.84
N ALA A 315 -14.82 -0.98 -33.03
CA ALA A 315 -13.99 -0.52 -34.15
C ALA A 315 -13.35 0.85 -33.83
N ALA A 316 -12.16 1.10 -34.38
CA ALA A 316 -11.42 2.32 -34.08
C ALA A 316 -12.17 3.60 -34.45
N GLU A 317 -12.92 3.54 -35.55
CA GLU A 317 -13.79 4.63 -36.03
C GLU A 317 -14.97 4.97 -35.11
N ASP A 318 -15.37 4.01 -34.25
CA ASP A 318 -16.47 4.15 -33.29
C ASP A 318 -15.98 4.58 -31.88
N LEU A 319 -14.69 4.84 -31.72
CA LEU A 319 -14.11 5.32 -30.47
C LEU A 319 -14.14 6.87 -30.40
N PRO A 320 -14.24 7.45 -29.19
CA PRO A 320 -14.37 6.79 -27.90
C PRO A 320 -15.80 6.31 -27.63
N VAL A 321 -15.94 5.19 -26.89
CA VAL A 321 -17.24 4.79 -26.35
C VAL A 321 -17.68 5.82 -25.32
N LYS A 322 -18.79 6.52 -25.60
CA LYS A 322 -19.35 7.54 -24.70
C LYS A 322 -20.32 6.92 -23.70
N LEU A 323 -20.37 7.46 -22.49
CA LEU A 323 -21.39 7.09 -21.51
C LEU A 323 -22.78 7.49 -22.05
N PRO A 324 -23.79 6.62 -21.89
CA PRO A 324 -25.17 6.98 -22.26
C PRO A 324 -25.78 7.95 -21.26
N GLU A 325 -26.79 8.67 -21.66
CA GLU A 325 -27.64 9.42 -20.74
C GLU A 325 -28.52 8.44 -19.95
N LEU A 326 -28.58 8.58 -18.64
CA LEU A 326 -29.42 7.80 -17.75
C LEU A 326 -30.26 8.71 -16.85
N GLU A 327 -31.51 8.36 -16.62
CA GLU A 327 -32.39 9.08 -15.69
C GLU A 327 -31.96 8.87 -14.22
N ASP A 328 -31.37 7.72 -13.90
CA ASP A 328 -30.96 7.34 -12.55
C ASP A 328 -29.70 6.50 -12.56
N PHE A 329 -28.71 6.93 -11.77
CA PHE A 329 -27.40 6.28 -11.61
C PHE A 329 -27.31 5.37 -10.38
N LYS A 330 -28.39 5.24 -9.60
CA LYS A 330 -28.37 4.48 -8.35
C LYS A 330 -28.25 2.99 -8.62
N PRO A 331 -27.45 2.28 -7.80
CA PRO A 331 -27.43 0.83 -7.81
C PRO A 331 -28.83 0.27 -7.51
N GLN A 332 -29.24 -0.77 -8.23
CA GLN A 332 -30.58 -1.37 -8.08
C GLN A 332 -30.64 -2.49 -7.03
N GLY A 333 -29.56 -2.72 -6.25
CA GLY A 333 -29.48 -3.91 -5.38
C GLY A 333 -29.34 -5.23 -6.14
N ARG A 334 -29.01 -5.17 -7.44
CA ARG A 334 -28.71 -6.29 -8.33
C ARG A 334 -27.23 -6.30 -8.68
N MET A 335 -26.77 -7.40 -9.29
CA MET A 335 -25.37 -7.53 -9.74
C MET A 335 -25.06 -6.71 -11.00
N GLU A 336 -26.09 -6.31 -11.72
CA GLU A 336 -25.95 -5.57 -12.96
C GLU A 336 -25.46 -4.13 -12.71
N PRO A 337 -24.47 -3.66 -13.50
CA PRO A 337 -23.99 -2.27 -13.43
C PRO A 337 -25.06 -1.26 -13.82
N PRO A 338 -24.95 0.01 -13.41
CA PRO A 338 -25.89 1.06 -13.81
C PRO A 338 -26.07 1.24 -15.33
N LEU A 339 -25.02 0.94 -16.12
CA LEU A 339 -25.07 1.02 -17.59
C LEU A 339 -26.06 0.02 -18.23
N GLU A 340 -26.48 -1.02 -17.51
CA GLU A 340 -27.57 -1.90 -17.95
C GLU A 340 -28.94 -1.22 -18.09
N LYS A 341 -29.06 0.03 -17.61
CA LYS A 341 -30.26 0.86 -17.76
C LYS A 341 -30.26 1.70 -19.04
N ALA A 342 -29.18 1.65 -19.81
CA ALA A 342 -29.10 2.39 -21.07
C ALA A 342 -30.12 1.87 -22.08
N ASP A 343 -30.45 2.71 -23.05
CA ASP A 343 -31.36 2.34 -24.13
C ASP A 343 -30.81 1.18 -24.96
N ASP A 344 -31.72 0.40 -25.55
CA ASP A 344 -31.38 -0.78 -26.36
C ASP A 344 -30.44 -0.43 -27.53
N ASP A 345 -30.56 0.74 -28.12
CA ASP A 345 -29.70 1.21 -29.21
C ASP A 345 -28.24 1.37 -28.76
N TRP A 346 -28.01 1.76 -27.51
CA TRP A 346 -26.67 1.80 -26.93
C TRP A 346 -26.21 0.42 -26.50
N LEU A 347 -27.08 -0.37 -25.86
CA LEU A 347 -26.74 -1.67 -25.29
C LEU A 347 -26.48 -2.76 -26.34
N TYR A 348 -27.28 -2.76 -27.42
CA TYR A 348 -27.34 -3.89 -28.36
C TYR A 348 -27.03 -3.51 -29.81
N PRO A 349 -25.79 -3.08 -30.11
CA PRO A 349 -25.41 -2.80 -31.49
C PRO A 349 -25.48 -4.06 -32.36
N VAL A 350 -25.91 -3.87 -33.63
CA VAL A 350 -25.89 -4.91 -34.67
C VAL A 350 -24.78 -4.57 -35.67
N ILE A 351 -23.82 -5.48 -35.83
CA ILE A 351 -22.68 -5.30 -36.72
C ILE A 351 -22.59 -6.52 -37.65
N ASP A 352 -22.56 -6.28 -38.95
CA ASP A 352 -22.51 -7.33 -39.97
C ASP A 352 -23.63 -8.36 -39.83
N GLY A 353 -24.80 -7.94 -39.34
CA GLY A 353 -25.97 -8.80 -39.10
C GLY A 353 -25.92 -9.64 -37.81
N VAL A 354 -24.86 -9.52 -37.03
CA VAL A 354 -24.70 -10.18 -35.73
C VAL A 354 -25.06 -9.17 -34.62
N LYS A 355 -25.88 -9.63 -33.67
CA LYS A 355 -26.26 -8.84 -32.49
C LYS A 355 -25.21 -8.98 -31.40
N TYR A 356 -24.81 -7.86 -30.82
CA TYR A 356 -23.89 -7.81 -29.71
C TYR A 356 -24.53 -7.15 -28.49
N LYS A 357 -23.91 -7.32 -27.32
CA LYS A 357 -24.19 -6.55 -26.11
C LYS A 357 -22.91 -5.83 -25.69
N ARG A 358 -22.99 -4.52 -25.45
CA ARG A 358 -21.86 -3.77 -24.89
C ARG A 358 -21.48 -4.28 -23.51
N GLU A 359 -20.18 -4.18 -23.17
CA GLU A 359 -19.74 -4.33 -21.79
C GLU A 359 -20.30 -3.16 -20.97
N THR A 360 -20.95 -3.45 -19.86
CA THR A 360 -21.66 -2.49 -19.02
C THR A 360 -20.94 -2.14 -17.74
N ASN A 361 -19.81 -2.79 -17.44
CA ASN A 361 -18.86 -2.35 -16.42
C ASN A 361 -18.09 -1.13 -16.92
N THR A 362 -17.57 -0.35 -15.98
CA THR A 362 -16.61 0.73 -16.26
C THR A 362 -15.23 0.38 -15.71
N MET A 363 -14.19 1.01 -16.24
CA MET A 363 -12.83 0.88 -15.75
C MET A 363 -12.67 1.55 -14.38
N PRO A 364 -11.69 1.15 -13.54
CA PRO A 364 -11.43 1.82 -12.28
C PRO A 364 -10.88 3.23 -12.51
N GLN A 365 -11.02 4.09 -11.50
CA GLN A 365 -10.52 5.48 -11.54
C GLN A 365 -9.03 5.61 -11.90
N TRP A 366 -8.22 4.58 -11.65
CA TRP A 366 -6.80 4.57 -11.97
C TRP A 366 -6.51 4.26 -13.44
N ALA A 367 -7.49 3.85 -14.24
CA ALA A 367 -7.27 3.48 -15.64
C ALA A 367 -6.73 4.66 -16.45
N GLY A 368 -7.40 5.81 -16.41
CA GLY A 368 -6.95 7.03 -17.08
C GLY A 368 -5.63 7.56 -16.53
N SER A 369 -5.43 7.50 -15.21
CA SER A 369 -4.21 8.00 -14.57
C SER A 369 -2.96 7.16 -14.90
N CYS A 370 -3.11 5.93 -15.39
CA CYS A 370 -1.99 5.07 -15.75
C CYS A 370 -1.24 5.54 -17.00
N TRP A 371 -1.81 6.43 -17.82
CA TRP A 371 -1.22 6.84 -19.08
C TRP A 371 -1.42 8.33 -19.42
N TYR A 372 -2.10 9.13 -18.60
CA TYR A 372 -2.40 10.54 -18.89
C TYR A 372 -1.16 11.36 -19.23
N TYR A 373 -0.02 11.07 -18.60
CA TYR A 373 1.25 11.76 -18.82
C TYR A 373 1.77 11.58 -20.26
N LEU A 374 1.43 10.47 -20.91
CA LEU A 374 1.70 10.27 -22.34
C LEU A 374 0.80 11.17 -23.19
N ARG A 375 -0.50 11.20 -22.88
CA ARG A 375 -1.46 12.02 -23.63
C ARG A 375 -1.19 13.52 -23.47
N PHE A 376 -0.60 13.95 -22.37
CA PHE A 376 -0.19 15.36 -22.16
C PHE A 376 0.88 15.82 -23.14
N ILE A 377 1.70 14.91 -23.65
CA ILE A 377 2.73 15.23 -24.63
C ILE A 377 2.10 15.57 -25.99
N ASP A 378 1.03 14.88 -26.35
CA ASP A 378 0.39 15.00 -27.67
C ASP A 378 -1.15 14.99 -27.54
N PRO A 379 -1.75 16.03 -26.92
CA PRO A 379 -3.16 16.02 -26.52
C PRO A 379 -4.15 16.15 -27.67
N ASN A 380 -3.73 16.69 -28.82
CA ASN A 380 -4.58 16.98 -29.95
C ASN A 380 -4.42 15.99 -31.12
N ASN A 381 -3.75 14.88 -30.91
CA ASN A 381 -3.55 13.87 -31.93
C ASN A 381 -4.77 12.93 -31.99
N ASP A 382 -5.47 12.95 -33.11
CA ASP A 382 -6.67 12.13 -33.33
C ASP A 382 -6.37 10.81 -34.04
N GLU A 383 -5.13 10.61 -34.55
CA GLU A 383 -4.75 9.41 -35.30
C GLU A 383 -4.10 8.34 -34.44
N VAL A 384 -3.22 8.77 -33.50
CA VAL A 384 -2.52 7.87 -32.57
C VAL A 384 -2.57 8.43 -31.16
N PHE A 385 -2.39 7.57 -30.15
CA PHE A 385 -2.47 8.03 -28.77
C PHE A 385 -1.29 8.93 -28.35
N ILE A 386 -0.16 8.85 -29.07
CA ILE A 386 1.01 9.73 -28.94
C ILE A 386 1.89 9.57 -30.19
N ASP A 387 2.43 10.68 -30.71
CA ASP A 387 3.44 10.66 -31.77
C ASP A 387 4.75 10.01 -31.26
N PRO A 388 5.33 9.00 -31.95
CA PRO A 388 6.52 8.31 -31.50
C PRO A 388 7.77 9.19 -31.36
N GLU A 389 7.91 10.25 -32.18
CA GLU A 389 9.07 11.16 -32.07
C GLU A 389 8.93 12.09 -30.87
N LEU A 390 7.71 12.55 -30.57
CA LEU A 390 7.43 13.30 -29.34
C LEU A 390 7.62 12.43 -28.10
N GLU A 391 7.17 11.17 -28.15
CA GLU A 391 7.39 10.20 -27.06
C GLU A 391 8.87 10.04 -26.76
N LYS A 392 9.70 9.77 -27.77
CA LYS A 392 11.16 9.62 -27.58
C LYS A 392 11.84 10.88 -27.05
N ALA A 393 11.31 12.06 -27.43
CA ALA A 393 11.89 13.33 -27.01
C ALA A 393 11.55 13.68 -25.54
N TRP A 394 10.39 13.26 -25.05
CA TRP A 394 9.86 13.68 -23.76
C TRP A 394 9.82 12.58 -22.69
N MET A 395 9.98 11.30 -23.06
CA MET A 395 9.97 10.19 -22.11
C MET A 395 11.39 9.66 -21.81
N PRO A 396 11.62 9.17 -20.59
CA PRO A 396 10.71 9.16 -19.44
C PRO A 396 10.53 10.56 -18.85
N VAL A 397 9.48 10.79 -18.09
CA VAL A 397 9.27 12.05 -17.34
C VAL A 397 10.47 12.28 -16.42
N ASP A 398 11.16 13.42 -16.57
CA ASP A 398 12.39 13.72 -15.83
C ASP A 398 12.17 13.85 -14.33
N LEU A 399 11.13 14.58 -13.93
CA LEU A 399 10.77 14.84 -12.54
C LEU A 399 9.27 14.67 -12.32
N TYR A 400 8.90 13.76 -11.47
CA TYR A 400 7.52 13.49 -11.07
C TYR A 400 7.31 13.81 -9.60
N ILE A 401 6.36 14.70 -9.30
CA ILE A 401 6.09 15.18 -7.95
C ILE A 401 4.69 14.72 -7.53
N GLY A 402 4.60 14.04 -6.39
CA GLY A 402 3.31 13.55 -5.90
C GLY A 402 3.39 12.91 -4.52
N GLY A 403 2.25 12.75 -3.86
CA GLY A 403 2.17 12.23 -2.49
C GLY A 403 2.62 10.76 -2.36
N ALA A 404 3.19 10.43 -1.22
CA ALA A 404 3.66 9.07 -0.91
C ALA A 404 2.52 8.03 -0.86
N GLU A 405 1.28 8.45 -0.67
CA GLU A 405 0.08 7.61 -0.70
C GLU A 405 -0.13 6.90 -2.04
N HIS A 406 0.42 7.45 -3.12
CA HIS A 406 0.33 6.86 -4.45
C HIS A 406 1.35 5.75 -4.72
N ALA A 407 2.26 5.46 -3.79
CA ALA A 407 3.33 4.47 -3.97
C ALA A 407 2.84 3.12 -4.50
N VAL A 408 1.77 2.57 -3.90
CA VAL A 408 1.19 1.26 -4.21
C VAL A 408 -0.16 1.35 -4.93
N LEU A 409 -0.56 2.55 -5.33
CA LEU A 409 -1.76 2.85 -6.12
C LEU A 409 -1.34 3.31 -7.51
N HIS A 410 -1.48 4.61 -7.80
CA HIS A 410 -1.18 5.20 -9.10
C HIS A 410 0.20 4.81 -9.64
N LEU A 411 1.27 4.95 -8.85
CA LEU A 411 2.63 4.71 -9.33
C LEU A 411 2.86 3.24 -9.73
N LEU A 412 2.35 2.29 -8.97
CA LEU A 412 2.49 0.87 -9.30
C LEU A 412 1.72 0.52 -10.58
N TYR A 413 0.48 1.01 -10.71
CA TYR A 413 -0.35 0.75 -11.88
C TYR A 413 0.17 1.48 -13.13
N ALA A 414 0.68 2.70 -12.99
CA ALA A 414 1.31 3.42 -14.10
C ALA A 414 2.55 2.69 -14.62
N ARG A 415 3.42 2.19 -13.73
CA ARG A 415 4.58 1.36 -14.12
C ARG A 415 4.15 0.09 -14.85
N PHE A 416 3.14 -0.60 -14.33
CA PHE A 416 2.61 -1.80 -14.98
C PHE A 416 2.08 -1.50 -16.39
N TRP A 417 1.23 -0.47 -16.53
CA TRP A 417 0.63 -0.07 -17.81
C TRP A 417 1.69 0.34 -18.81
N HIS A 418 2.67 1.13 -18.37
CA HIS A 418 3.80 1.57 -19.18
C HIS A 418 4.63 0.39 -19.70
N LYS A 419 4.94 -0.60 -18.86
CA LYS A 419 5.65 -1.82 -19.28
C LYS A 419 4.86 -2.64 -20.31
N VAL A 420 3.54 -2.70 -20.19
CA VAL A 420 2.69 -3.37 -21.19
C VAL A 420 2.78 -2.65 -22.54
N LEU A 421 2.72 -1.31 -22.54
CA LEU A 421 2.86 -0.51 -23.76
C LEU A 421 4.26 -0.62 -24.36
N PHE A 422 5.30 -0.62 -23.53
CA PHE A 422 6.69 -0.84 -23.95
C PHE A 422 6.87 -2.22 -24.61
N ASP A 423 6.37 -3.29 -23.99
CA ASP A 423 6.45 -4.65 -24.55
C ASP A 423 5.67 -4.81 -25.87
N ARG A 424 4.67 -3.97 -26.08
CA ARG A 424 3.89 -3.90 -27.32
C ARG A 424 4.53 -3.00 -28.39
N GLY A 425 5.66 -2.34 -28.08
CA GLY A 425 6.41 -1.48 -29.01
C GLY A 425 5.81 -0.09 -29.21
N TYR A 426 4.92 0.36 -28.33
CA TYR A 426 4.34 1.70 -28.38
C TYR A 426 5.17 2.76 -27.68
N LEU A 427 6.09 2.36 -26.80
CA LEU A 427 6.93 3.25 -25.99
C LEU A 427 8.40 2.87 -26.12
N SER A 428 9.27 3.86 -25.98
CA SER A 428 10.73 3.71 -26.07
C SER A 428 11.39 3.37 -24.73
N THR A 429 10.70 3.59 -23.61
CA THR A 429 11.22 3.40 -22.24
C THR A 429 10.39 2.39 -21.44
N ALA A 430 11.05 1.64 -20.54
CA ALA A 430 10.39 0.63 -19.70
C ALA A 430 9.77 1.22 -18.41
N GLU A 431 10.22 2.42 -17.98
CA GLU A 431 9.74 3.11 -16.79
C GLU A 431 9.22 4.51 -17.16
N PRO A 432 8.06 4.93 -16.56
CA PRO A 432 7.42 6.19 -16.92
C PRO A 432 8.11 7.42 -16.32
N PHE A 433 8.64 7.29 -15.08
CA PHE A 433 9.12 8.41 -14.28
C PHE A 433 10.56 8.17 -13.80
N ASN A 434 11.50 9.04 -14.21
CA ASN A 434 12.90 8.91 -13.86
C ASN A 434 13.12 9.25 -12.37
N ARG A 435 12.87 10.50 -11.99
CA ARG A 435 13.02 10.97 -10.61
C ARG A 435 11.66 11.23 -9.97
N LEU A 436 11.44 10.66 -8.78
CA LEU A 436 10.25 10.90 -7.98
C LEU A 436 10.59 11.75 -6.76
N VAL A 437 9.78 12.76 -6.51
CA VAL A 437 9.83 13.58 -5.31
C VAL A 437 8.47 13.53 -4.61
N ASN A 438 8.46 13.05 -3.36
CA ASN A 438 7.25 13.03 -2.55
C ASN A 438 7.25 14.23 -1.60
N GLN A 439 6.16 15.00 -1.60
CA GLN A 439 5.98 16.07 -0.64
C GLN A 439 5.80 15.50 0.77
N GLY A 440 6.49 16.12 1.74
CA GLY A 440 6.18 15.91 3.14
C GLY A 440 4.81 16.50 3.51
N MET A 441 4.20 15.97 4.54
CA MET A 441 2.92 16.51 5.03
C MET A 441 3.10 17.87 5.66
N ILE A 442 2.22 18.81 5.35
CA ILE A 442 2.04 20.05 6.12
C ILE A 442 1.15 19.68 7.32
N LEU A 443 1.73 19.78 8.51
CA LEU A 443 1.05 19.50 9.77
C LEU A 443 0.40 20.79 10.29
N GLY A 444 -0.54 20.64 11.21
CA GLY A 444 -1.09 21.78 11.94
C GLY A 444 -0.02 22.51 12.77
N ASP A 445 -0.37 23.63 13.36
CA ASP A 445 0.51 24.36 14.26
C ASP A 445 1.01 23.44 15.39
N VAL A 446 2.20 23.76 15.91
CA VAL A 446 2.78 23.00 17.02
C VAL A 446 1.91 23.15 18.26
N GLU A 447 1.41 22.04 18.77
CA GLU A 447 0.69 21.96 20.04
C GLU A 447 1.70 21.71 21.17
N PHE A 448 1.51 22.39 22.29
CA PHE A 448 2.36 22.26 23.48
C PHE A 448 1.59 21.54 24.59
N THR A 449 2.26 20.59 25.23
CA THR A 449 1.70 19.82 26.34
C THR A 449 2.65 19.90 27.53
N GLY A 450 2.14 20.39 28.65
CA GLY A 450 2.78 20.29 29.96
C GLY A 450 2.23 19.10 30.74
N TYR A 451 2.93 18.64 31.74
CA TYR A 451 2.52 17.52 32.58
C TYR A 451 2.50 17.94 34.05
N ARG A 452 1.50 17.47 34.80
CA ARG A 452 1.39 17.66 36.24
C ARG A 452 1.31 16.33 36.97
N ASP A 453 1.90 16.29 38.15
CA ASP A 453 1.75 15.15 39.05
C ASP A 453 0.41 15.20 39.80
N PRO A 454 0.06 14.18 40.60
CA PRO A 454 -1.20 14.17 41.40
C PRO A 454 -1.30 15.33 42.43
N ASN A 455 -0.19 16.00 42.73
CA ASN A 455 -0.16 17.16 43.63
C ASN A 455 -0.20 18.48 42.86
N GLU A 456 -0.55 18.47 41.55
CA GLU A 456 -0.62 19.63 40.67
C GLU A 456 0.74 20.34 40.41
N GLN A 457 1.88 19.69 40.74
CA GLN A 457 3.20 20.24 40.47
C GLN A 457 3.61 19.92 39.00
N TRP A 458 4.27 20.88 38.36
CA TRP A 458 4.78 20.71 37.02
C TRP A 458 5.90 19.68 36.96
N VAL A 459 5.83 18.78 36.00
CA VAL A 459 6.81 17.75 35.69
C VAL A 459 7.41 18.05 34.30
N THR A 460 8.73 18.08 34.21
CA THR A 460 9.42 18.32 32.93
C THR A 460 9.22 17.14 31.97
N ALA A 461 8.95 17.45 30.70
CA ALA A 461 8.54 16.46 29.70
C ALA A 461 9.60 15.38 29.40
N ASP A 462 10.88 15.62 29.65
CA ASP A 462 11.96 14.65 29.48
C ASP A 462 11.93 13.49 30.50
N LEU A 463 11.18 13.64 31.59
CA LEU A 463 10.94 12.59 32.59
C LEU A 463 9.62 11.81 32.37
N VAL A 464 8.89 12.10 31.30
CA VAL A 464 7.60 11.49 31.01
C VAL A 464 7.74 10.42 29.93
N VAL A 465 7.04 9.30 30.10
CA VAL A 465 6.87 8.24 29.10
C VAL A 465 5.39 7.81 29.03
N GLU A 466 4.99 7.14 27.97
CA GLU A 466 3.65 6.54 27.88
C GLU A 466 3.69 5.09 28.38
N ASN A 467 2.67 4.70 29.14
CA ASN A 467 2.45 3.29 29.48
C ASN A 467 1.74 2.53 28.33
N ASP A 468 1.46 1.22 28.53
CA ASP A 468 0.78 0.37 27.54
C ASP A 468 -0.62 0.88 27.15
N GLU A 469 -1.27 1.64 28.03
CA GLU A 469 -2.56 2.30 27.78
C GLU A 469 -2.40 3.69 27.10
N LYS A 470 -1.19 4.07 26.70
CA LYS A 470 -0.85 5.40 26.14
C LYS A 470 -1.15 6.57 27.07
N LYS A 471 -1.11 6.33 28.36
CA LYS A 471 -1.24 7.39 29.39
C LYS A 471 0.14 7.87 29.83
N PRO A 472 0.34 9.19 30.05
CA PRO A 472 1.62 9.73 30.49
C PRO A 472 1.91 9.30 31.93
N ILE A 473 3.09 8.76 32.17
CA ILE A 473 3.59 8.36 33.48
C ILE A 473 4.99 8.91 33.72
N LEU A 474 5.34 9.10 34.98
CA LEU A 474 6.68 9.47 35.40
C LEU A 474 7.62 8.26 35.22
N LYS A 475 8.72 8.48 34.53
CA LYS A 475 9.69 7.44 34.16
C LYS A 475 10.34 6.73 35.34
N SER A 476 10.46 7.43 36.48
CA SER A 476 11.17 6.92 37.66
C SER A 476 10.38 5.86 38.46
N ASP A 477 9.07 5.98 38.55
CA ASP A 477 8.23 5.19 39.45
C ASP A 477 6.86 4.80 38.89
N GLY A 478 6.55 5.20 37.64
CA GLY A 478 5.28 4.89 37.00
C GLY A 478 4.09 5.72 37.48
N THR A 479 4.32 6.78 38.27
CA THR A 479 3.24 7.68 38.72
C THR A 479 2.49 8.25 37.52
N LEU A 480 1.15 8.11 37.51
CA LEU A 480 0.28 8.65 36.47
C LEU A 480 0.28 10.18 36.51
N LEU A 481 0.45 10.80 35.34
CA LEU A 481 0.51 12.24 35.19
C LEU A 481 -0.72 12.78 34.47
N HIS A 482 -1.04 14.06 34.71
CA HIS A 482 -2.07 14.78 33.97
C HIS A 482 -1.44 15.59 32.84
N ALA A 483 -1.83 15.30 31.58
CA ALA A 483 -1.45 16.11 30.42
C ALA A 483 -2.30 17.37 30.35
N VAL A 484 -1.66 18.53 30.27
CA VAL A 484 -2.29 19.85 30.19
C VAL A 484 -1.94 20.47 28.85
N LYS A 485 -2.93 20.74 28.01
CA LYS A 485 -2.72 21.49 26.76
C LYS A 485 -2.39 22.95 27.12
N LEU A 486 -1.29 23.45 26.58
CA LEU A 486 -0.82 24.82 26.81
C LEU A 486 -1.15 25.70 25.60
N ASP A 487 -1.50 26.95 25.86
CA ASP A 487 -1.60 27.96 24.82
C ASP A 487 -0.20 28.28 24.27
N PRO A 488 -0.06 28.66 22.98
CA PRO A 488 1.26 28.95 22.38
C PRO A 488 2.06 30.02 23.08
N ASP A 489 1.41 30.96 23.75
CA ASP A 489 2.05 32.03 24.50
C ASP A 489 2.59 31.58 25.88
N GLN A 490 2.21 30.42 26.37
CA GLN A 490 2.70 29.81 27.61
C GLN A 490 4.01 29.02 27.44
N ALA A 491 4.40 28.73 26.17
CA ALA A 491 5.63 28.00 25.84
C ALA A 491 6.64 28.95 25.15
N THR A 492 7.93 28.73 25.37
CA THR A 492 9.00 29.45 24.68
C THR A 492 10.14 28.51 24.33
N LYS A 493 10.95 28.86 23.32
CA LYS A 493 12.15 28.07 22.99
C LYS A 493 13.13 28.11 24.15
N ALA A 494 13.71 26.97 24.47
CA ALA A 494 14.75 26.86 25.46
C ALA A 494 15.99 27.68 25.00
N THR A 495 16.50 28.52 25.88
CA THR A 495 17.67 29.37 25.58
C THR A 495 18.98 28.65 25.87
N GLU A 496 18.97 27.62 26.70
CA GLU A 496 20.17 26.84 27.04
C GLU A 496 20.43 25.71 26.03
N LYS A 497 21.65 25.63 25.50
CA LYS A 497 22.10 24.57 24.58
C LYS A 497 22.05 23.14 25.18
N ASN A 498 21.90 23.01 26.49
CA ASN A 498 21.84 21.74 27.22
C ASN A 498 20.43 21.35 27.65
N SER A 499 19.39 22.10 27.25
CA SER A 499 18.01 21.68 27.51
C SER A 499 17.69 20.37 26.75
N LYS A 500 17.14 19.39 27.44
CA LYS A 500 16.69 18.11 26.83
C LYS A 500 15.39 18.26 26.05
N THR A 501 14.71 19.39 26.21
CA THR A 501 13.49 19.75 25.47
C THR A 501 13.72 21.01 24.65
N GLU A 502 13.11 21.05 23.44
CA GLU A 502 13.21 22.21 22.55
C GLU A 502 12.46 23.43 23.09
N PHE A 503 11.40 23.17 23.85
CA PHE A 503 10.53 24.20 24.44
C PHE A 503 10.41 24.02 25.95
N VAL A 504 10.23 25.16 26.64
CA VAL A 504 10.07 25.24 28.08
C VAL A 504 8.84 26.07 28.44
N LEU A 505 8.34 25.91 29.65
CA LEU A 505 7.23 26.71 30.17
C LEU A 505 7.72 28.17 30.37
N LYS A 506 7.01 29.15 29.84
CA LYS A 506 7.42 30.54 29.88
C LYS A 506 7.45 31.10 31.32
N SER A 507 6.57 30.61 32.19
CA SER A 507 6.53 31.00 33.61
C SER A 507 7.63 30.34 34.45
N ASP A 508 8.17 29.21 34.00
CA ASP A 508 9.27 28.49 34.66
C ASP A 508 10.14 27.77 33.61
N PRO A 509 11.23 28.40 33.16
CA PRO A 509 12.11 27.83 32.13
C PRO A 509 12.83 26.52 32.51
N SER A 510 12.76 26.09 33.78
CA SER A 510 13.30 24.79 34.20
C SER A 510 12.38 23.62 33.82
N ILE A 511 11.12 23.89 33.46
CA ILE A 511 10.14 22.90 33.11
C ILE A 511 10.07 22.76 31.58
N GLY A 512 10.58 21.63 31.06
CA GLY A 512 10.46 21.27 29.66
C GLY A 512 9.01 20.89 29.31
N VAL A 513 8.53 21.37 28.16
CA VAL A 513 7.21 21.02 27.64
C VAL A 513 7.34 20.15 26.40
N ALA A 514 6.41 19.20 26.21
CA ALA A 514 6.34 18.42 24.99
C ALA A 514 5.74 19.28 23.87
N SER A 515 6.36 19.19 22.70
CA SER A 515 5.89 19.90 21.51
C SER A 515 5.65 18.89 20.39
N ARG A 516 4.50 18.95 19.76
CA ARG A 516 4.16 18.06 18.66
C ARG A 516 3.24 18.73 17.65
N ALA A 517 3.60 18.63 16.38
CA ALA A 517 2.69 18.98 15.30
C ALA A 517 1.93 17.71 14.84
N TYR A 518 0.63 17.83 14.67
CA TYR A 518 -0.24 16.73 14.26
C TYR A 518 -0.74 16.94 12.84
N LYS A 519 -1.07 15.84 12.16
CA LYS A 519 -1.78 15.89 10.87
C LYS A 519 -3.03 16.74 11.03
N MET A 520 -3.27 17.64 10.05
CA MET A 520 -4.48 18.45 10.02
C MET A 520 -5.72 17.56 9.89
N SER A 521 -6.70 17.80 10.74
CA SER A 521 -8.00 17.11 10.68
C SER A 521 -9.12 17.99 11.23
N LYS A 522 -10.33 17.84 10.68
CA LYS A 522 -11.52 18.57 11.14
C LYS A 522 -11.84 18.24 12.61
N SER A 523 -11.64 17.00 13.03
CA SER A 523 -11.89 16.54 14.40
C SER A 523 -10.94 17.17 15.44
N ARG A 524 -9.74 17.59 15.02
CA ARG A 524 -8.79 18.32 15.89
C ARG A 524 -8.98 19.83 15.86
N GLY A 525 -9.67 20.37 14.85
CA GLY A 525 -9.82 21.81 14.68
C GLY A 525 -8.53 22.54 14.30
N ASN A 526 -7.52 21.81 13.78
CA ASN A 526 -6.20 22.37 13.40
C ASN A 526 -6.01 22.51 11.89
N VAL A 527 -7.12 22.52 11.13
CA VAL A 527 -7.11 22.71 9.67
C VAL A 527 -6.89 24.18 9.33
N VAL A 528 -5.96 24.45 8.43
CA VAL A 528 -5.78 25.76 7.81
C VAL A 528 -6.47 25.75 6.45
N ASN A 529 -7.44 26.65 6.26
CA ASN A 529 -8.14 26.78 4.98
C ASN A 529 -7.32 27.72 4.06
N PRO A 530 -6.88 27.25 2.88
CA PRO A 530 -6.16 28.07 1.90
C PRO A 530 -6.92 29.34 1.49
N ASP A 531 -8.26 29.26 1.35
CA ASP A 531 -9.09 30.42 0.95
C ASP A 531 -8.97 31.59 1.94
N VAL A 532 -8.91 31.29 3.25
CA VAL A 532 -8.73 32.31 4.29
C VAL A 532 -7.35 32.96 4.15
N ILE A 533 -6.31 32.16 3.95
CA ILE A 533 -4.94 32.68 3.77
C ILE A 533 -4.84 33.53 2.50
N VAL A 534 -5.44 33.09 1.41
CA VAL A 534 -5.47 33.84 0.15
C VAL A 534 -6.22 35.16 0.31
N ALA A 535 -7.34 35.17 1.02
CA ALA A 535 -8.11 36.39 1.27
C ALA A 535 -7.36 37.41 2.14
N GLU A 536 -6.61 36.95 3.17
CA GLU A 536 -5.93 37.83 4.13
C GLU A 536 -4.53 38.24 3.66
N TYR A 537 -3.79 37.34 3.02
CA TYR A 537 -2.36 37.52 2.71
C TYR A 537 -2.05 37.54 1.21
N GLY A 538 -2.97 37.10 0.38
CA GLY A 538 -2.79 36.96 -1.06
C GLY A 538 -2.24 35.60 -1.48
N ALA A 539 -2.58 35.18 -2.71
CA ALA A 539 -2.14 33.90 -3.28
C ALA A 539 -0.62 33.79 -3.41
N ASP A 540 0.06 34.88 -3.76
CA ASP A 540 1.51 34.91 -3.88
C ASP A 540 2.21 34.63 -2.55
N ALA A 541 1.68 35.18 -1.45
CA ALA A 541 2.21 34.95 -0.11
C ALA A 541 2.04 33.47 0.30
N LEU A 542 0.88 32.85 0.03
CA LEU A 542 0.65 31.44 0.31
C LEU A 542 1.61 30.56 -0.48
N ARG A 543 1.68 30.72 -1.79
CA ARG A 543 2.53 29.92 -2.68
C ARG A 543 4.01 30.05 -2.33
N LEU A 544 4.48 31.27 -2.10
CA LEU A 544 5.86 31.52 -1.72
C LEU A 544 6.18 30.93 -0.35
N TYR A 545 5.22 30.98 0.59
CA TYR A 545 5.40 30.38 1.91
C TYR A 545 5.49 28.85 1.84
N GLU A 546 4.68 28.18 1.05
CA GLU A 546 4.75 26.72 0.87
C GLU A 546 6.12 26.29 0.34
N MET A 547 6.68 27.02 -0.62
CA MET A 547 8.03 26.76 -1.14
C MET A 547 9.13 27.12 -0.10
N PHE A 548 8.88 28.11 0.73
CA PHE A 548 9.83 28.58 1.75
C PHE A 548 9.93 27.68 2.98
N MET A 549 8.91 26.90 3.31
CA MET A 549 8.84 26.07 4.53
C MET A 549 10.03 25.10 4.69
N GLY A 550 10.85 24.90 3.69
CA GLY A 550 12.04 24.03 3.71
C GLY A 550 11.95 22.91 2.66
N PRO A 551 12.81 21.86 2.78
CA PRO A 551 12.84 20.79 1.78
C PRO A 551 11.46 20.19 1.54
N LEU A 552 11.09 20.02 0.27
CA LEU A 552 9.76 19.58 -0.13
C LEU A 552 9.39 18.21 0.45
N GLU A 553 10.37 17.31 0.58
CA GLU A 553 10.16 15.95 1.05
C GLU A 553 9.93 15.81 2.56
N GLN A 554 10.18 16.87 3.34
CA GLN A 554 10.06 16.82 4.80
C GLN A 554 8.68 17.25 5.26
N SER A 555 8.12 16.52 6.24
CA SER A 555 6.92 16.96 6.96
C SER A 555 7.25 18.15 7.86
N LYS A 556 6.39 19.17 7.85
CA LYS A 556 6.63 20.46 8.48
C LYS A 556 5.38 20.99 9.17
N PRO A 557 5.50 21.63 10.34
CA PRO A 557 4.37 22.32 10.94
C PRO A 557 4.05 23.59 10.15
N TRP A 558 2.78 23.91 10.03
CA TRP A 558 2.31 25.21 9.59
C TRP A 558 2.77 26.31 10.56
N SER A 559 3.01 27.51 10.07
CA SER A 559 3.35 28.68 10.92
C SER A 559 2.83 29.97 10.31
N MET A 560 1.88 30.60 10.98
CA MET A 560 1.34 31.89 10.55
C MET A 560 2.41 33.00 10.59
N SER A 561 3.37 32.94 11.52
CA SER A 561 4.49 33.89 11.55
C SER A 561 5.37 33.79 10.29
N GLY A 562 5.49 32.60 9.71
CA GLY A 562 6.18 32.41 8.43
C GLY A 562 5.44 33.06 7.26
N VAL A 563 4.11 32.91 7.20
CA VAL A 563 3.26 33.58 6.18
C VAL A 563 3.42 35.10 6.26
N ASN A 564 3.34 35.68 7.47
CA ASN A 564 3.58 37.10 7.71
C ASN A 564 4.97 37.56 7.24
N GLY A 565 5.99 36.74 7.49
CA GLY A 565 7.38 37.03 7.06
C GLY A 565 7.51 37.13 5.54
N VAL A 566 6.89 36.19 4.83
CA VAL A 566 6.85 36.15 3.36
C VAL A 566 6.03 37.32 2.80
N ARG A 567 4.88 37.64 3.38
CA ARG A 567 4.09 38.80 2.99
C ARG A 567 4.90 40.11 3.14
N GLY A 568 5.58 40.27 4.24
CA GLY A 568 6.46 41.42 4.46
C GLY A 568 7.61 41.50 3.46
N PHE A 569 8.12 40.37 2.94
CA PHE A 569 9.08 40.37 1.85
C PHE A 569 8.45 40.87 0.53
N LEU A 570 7.26 40.36 0.15
CA LEU A 570 6.55 40.81 -1.04
C LEU A 570 6.23 42.30 -0.98
N ASP A 571 5.78 42.80 0.16
CA ASP A 571 5.48 44.22 0.35
C ASP A 571 6.72 45.10 0.19
N ARG A 572 7.91 44.65 0.65
CA ARG A 572 9.17 45.37 0.42
C ARG A 572 9.58 45.35 -1.04
N ALA A 573 9.49 44.21 -1.70
CA ALA A 573 9.81 44.06 -3.12
C ALA A 573 8.88 44.94 -3.99
N TRP A 574 7.59 44.97 -3.67
CA TRP A 574 6.62 45.81 -4.34
C TRP A 574 6.99 47.31 -4.22
N ARG A 575 7.27 47.79 -2.99
CA ARG A 575 7.64 49.17 -2.74
C ARG A 575 8.94 49.62 -3.40
N MET A 576 9.83 48.68 -3.71
CA MET A 576 11.06 49.02 -4.46
C MET A 576 10.76 49.38 -5.92
N ILE A 577 9.70 48.81 -6.49
CA ILE A 577 9.38 48.91 -7.93
C ILE A 577 8.23 49.89 -8.16
N VAL A 578 7.22 49.88 -7.30
CA VAL A 578 5.99 50.62 -7.48
C VAL A 578 5.92 51.79 -6.53
N ASP A 579 5.56 52.95 -7.04
CA ASP A 579 5.28 54.13 -6.26
C ASP A 579 3.97 53.95 -5.48
N GLN A 580 4.04 54.02 -4.14
CA GLN A 580 2.89 53.82 -3.28
C GLN A 580 2.06 55.06 -3.02
N ASP A 581 2.64 56.25 -3.33
CA ASP A 581 1.99 57.53 -3.11
C ASP A 581 1.21 57.99 -4.34
N ALA A 582 1.24 57.23 -5.44
CA ALA A 582 0.49 57.48 -6.66
C ALA A 582 -0.90 56.84 -6.63
N ASP A 583 -1.90 57.49 -7.19
CA ASP A 583 -3.28 56.96 -7.32
C ASP A 583 -3.37 55.73 -8.26
N GLU A 584 -2.40 55.57 -9.15
CA GLU A 584 -2.30 54.43 -10.10
C GLU A 584 -1.03 53.64 -9.89
N THR A 585 -1.00 52.38 -10.38
CA THR A 585 0.22 51.54 -10.33
C THR A 585 1.24 52.08 -11.32
N VAL A 586 2.16 52.93 -10.82
CA VAL A 586 3.24 53.52 -11.62
C VAL A 586 4.59 53.11 -11.06
N LEU A 587 5.59 53.16 -11.92
CA LEU A 587 6.98 52.85 -11.53
C LEU A 587 7.49 53.89 -10.51
N ASN A 588 8.13 53.40 -9.46
CA ASN A 588 8.79 54.27 -8.47
C ASN A 588 9.85 55.13 -9.16
N SER A 589 9.83 56.43 -8.90
CA SER A 589 10.75 57.41 -9.48
C SER A 589 12.23 57.14 -9.22
N ALA A 590 12.54 56.34 -8.19
CA ALA A 590 13.92 55.92 -7.90
C ALA A 590 14.41 54.77 -8.82
N VAL A 591 13.50 54.14 -9.58
CA VAL A 591 13.84 53.12 -10.60
C VAL A 591 14.21 53.83 -11.90
N GLY A 592 15.46 53.77 -12.27
CA GLY A 592 15.97 54.40 -13.48
C GLY A 592 17.11 53.60 -14.11
N ASP A 593 17.53 54.05 -15.28
CA ASP A 593 18.63 53.41 -16.03
C ASP A 593 19.97 53.89 -15.45
N HIS A 594 20.29 53.43 -14.25
CA HIS A 594 21.54 53.74 -13.55
C HIS A 594 22.50 52.55 -13.59
N ASN A 595 23.81 52.85 -13.70
CA ASN A 595 24.81 51.79 -13.57
C ASN A 595 24.79 51.21 -12.15
N PRO A 596 24.69 49.90 -11.99
CA PRO A 596 24.68 49.29 -10.69
C PRO A 596 26.03 49.47 -9.99
N THR A 597 25.99 49.59 -8.68
CA THR A 597 27.21 49.59 -7.86
C THR A 597 27.87 48.20 -7.94
N GLU A 598 29.18 48.14 -7.67
CA GLU A 598 29.92 46.86 -7.66
C GLU A 598 29.24 45.80 -6.74
N LYS A 599 28.74 46.22 -5.57
CA LYS A 599 28.04 45.36 -4.63
C LYS A 599 26.72 44.84 -5.22
N GLN A 600 25.94 45.65 -5.90
CA GLN A 600 24.70 45.26 -6.59
C GLN A 600 25.01 44.27 -7.72
N THR A 601 26.06 44.54 -8.50
CA THR A 601 26.52 43.63 -9.58
C THR A 601 26.93 42.26 -9.03
N GLN A 602 27.68 42.23 -7.92
CA GLN A 602 28.09 40.98 -7.28
C GLN A 602 26.90 40.18 -6.77
N VAL A 603 25.90 40.83 -6.15
CA VAL A 603 24.68 40.16 -5.68
C VAL A 603 23.89 39.63 -6.85
N LEU A 604 23.70 40.42 -7.92
CA LEU A 604 22.98 40.02 -9.13
C LEU A 604 23.60 38.76 -9.74
N HIS A 605 24.92 38.77 -10.01
CA HIS A 605 25.57 37.60 -10.63
C HIS A 605 25.57 36.37 -9.71
N ARG A 606 25.69 36.55 -8.38
CA ARG A 606 25.55 35.42 -7.46
C ARG A 606 24.15 34.82 -7.48
N THR A 607 23.11 35.67 -7.52
CA THR A 607 21.72 35.24 -7.61
C THR A 607 21.45 34.52 -8.92
N ILE A 608 21.89 35.08 -10.07
CA ILE A 608 21.76 34.42 -11.37
C ILE A 608 22.39 33.03 -11.32
N LYS A 609 23.62 32.90 -10.83
CA LYS A 609 24.30 31.62 -10.73
C LYS A 609 23.53 30.62 -9.85
N ALA A 610 23.02 31.06 -8.70
CA ALA A 610 22.26 30.18 -7.80
C ALA A 610 20.95 29.70 -8.45
N VAL A 611 20.17 30.61 -9.01
CA VAL A 611 18.90 30.29 -9.67
C VAL A 611 19.09 29.38 -10.89
N SER A 612 20.13 29.65 -11.72
CA SER A 612 20.46 28.79 -12.87
C SER A 612 20.80 27.38 -12.42
N ASN A 613 21.64 27.24 -11.41
CA ASN A 613 21.98 25.91 -10.86
C ASN A 613 20.74 25.20 -10.28
N ASP A 614 19.86 25.90 -9.61
CA ASP A 614 18.65 25.31 -9.03
C ASP A 614 17.69 24.84 -10.13
N ILE A 615 17.53 25.60 -11.21
CA ILE A 615 16.73 25.22 -12.37
C ILE A 615 17.34 24.00 -13.09
N GLU A 616 18.65 24.03 -13.38
CA GLU A 616 19.35 22.94 -14.08
C GLU A 616 19.33 21.61 -13.32
N ASN A 617 19.33 21.67 -11.98
CA ASN A 617 19.28 20.48 -11.12
C ASN A 617 17.87 20.15 -10.63
N CYS A 618 16.82 20.76 -11.18
CA CYS A 618 15.42 20.57 -10.75
C CYS A 618 15.21 20.83 -9.24
N LEU A 619 15.93 21.78 -8.67
CA LEU A 619 15.88 22.13 -7.24
C LEU A 619 14.97 23.33 -6.99
N LEU A 620 13.75 23.32 -7.55
CA LEU A 620 12.80 24.44 -7.45
C LEU A 620 12.46 24.85 -6.00
N TYR A 621 12.61 23.92 -5.06
CA TYR A 621 12.38 24.13 -3.63
C TYR A 621 13.61 24.61 -2.86
N THR A 622 14.75 24.79 -3.52
CA THR A 622 15.99 25.30 -2.94
C THR A 622 16.34 26.69 -3.43
N SER A 623 15.50 27.26 -4.30
CA SER A 623 15.63 28.66 -4.75
C SER A 623 15.78 29.60 -3.57
N PRO A 624 16.54 30.70 -3.72
CA PRO A 624 16.99 31.48 -2.58
C PRO A 624 15.84 31.91 -1.66
N SER A 625 15.83 31.33 -0.48
CA SER A 625 14.91 31.67 0.59
C SER A 625 15.09 33.12 0.99
N PRO A 626 14.03 33.87 1.36
CA PRO A 626 14.14 35.16 2.00
C PRO A 626 14.99 35.14 3.28
N ARG A 627 15.27 33.96 3.84
CA ARG A 627 16.22 33.74 4.94
C ARG A 627 17.66 33.54 4.50
N ASP A 628 17.90 33.30 3.20
CA ASP A 628 19.26 33.22 2.75
C ASP A 628 19.94 34.55 3.07
N ALA A 629 21.06 34.49 3.81
CA ALA A 629 21.77 35.67 4.33
C ALA A 629 22.14 36.67 3.23
N THR A 630 22.09 36.27 1.98
CA THR A 630 22.33 37.10 0.80
C THR A 630 21.15 38.01 0.46
N LEU A 631 19.90 37.56 0.67
CA LEU A 631 18.70 38.38 0.41
C LEU A 631 18.23 39.15 1.66
N SER A 632 18.44 38.60 2.86
CA SER A 632 18.10 39.26 4.11
C SER A 632 19.03 40.43 4.47
N ARG A 633 20.15 40.58 3.78
CA ARG A 633 21.13 41.65 3.96
C ARG A 633 21.05 42.77 2.91
N MET A 634 19.99 42.79 2.09
CA MET A 634 19.72 44.02 1.34
C MET A 634 19.45 45.16 2.35
N PRO A 635 20.18 46.26 2.30
CA PRO A 635 19.95 47.38 3.23
C PRO A 635 18.51 47.85 3.05
N SER A 636 17.84 48.14 4.17
CA SER A 636 16.52 48.80 4.19
C SER A 636 16.52 50.22 3.61
N SER A 637 17.63 50.63 3.02
CA SER A 637 17.89 51.95 2.44
C SER A 637 18.51 51.90 1.04
N ALA A 638 18.15 50.90 0.25
CA ALA A 638 18.45 50.89 -1.18
C ALA A 638 17.19 50.79 -2.01
#